data_1e8d7cf17fd96728773bb031b0e10143
#
_entry.id   1e8d7cf17fd96728773bb031b0e10143
#
_cell.length_a   1.000
_cell.length_b   1.000
_cell.length_c   1.000
_cell.angle_alpha   90.00
_cell.angle_beta   90.00
_cell.angle_gamma   90.00
#
_symmetry.space_group_name_H-M   'P 1'
#
loop_
_entity.id
_entity.type
_entity.pdbx_description
1 polymer ?
#
loop_
_entity_poly.entity_id
_entity_poly.type
_entity_poly.pdbx_seq_one_letter_code
_entity_poly.pdbx_strand_id
1 'polypeptide(L)'
;MSDTAEAIAQARKAVEPDKPKHVLRTLGQSIREYKKASILAPVFVTVEGILEILIPTIMASLIDEGITGGSMPATVKFGVILLVCSMVSLGAGFLSGKYAAVAGAGFAKNLRKDQFEKVQGFSFTNIDRFSTGSIVTRLTTDVTNLQNAYMMIIRLGVRAPIMVVVSWLFSFRISPSISMVFLACIPILAIGLCGLAVLVHPVFERVFHTYDALNNVVDENLQGIRVVKSYNRESFEVSKFGRISQRIFKDFTKAERIMSFNSPLMMICIYGSMILIAWMGAQQIVASGNNPAVGLTTGDLTALVTYAMQILMAMMMLSMIFVMVIISQASAERICQVLQEESTVQNPAQPVTDMADGSIEFDHVTFRYSDSSEKPVLDDINLKIRSGMTVGIVGGTGSAKSSLVQLVPRLYDVSSGSLKVGGVDVRDYDLEALRDQVAMVLQKNVLFSGTIAENLRWGNPNATDEEIRHAAQLAQADGFVQEFPDKYDTYIEQGGTNVSGGQRQRLCIARALLKKPKILILDDSTSAVDTKTDKLIRSAFHNEIPDTTKIIIAQRVVSVQESDMILVMDSGRIMASGTHDELLATCDEYRSIYESQTKNQAQPEELAAAEQAAESSTAEPSETVTVTVTMPTADTSAADANAADTKEGEAR
;
A
#
# COMPACT_ATOMS: atom_id res chain seq x y z
N MET A 1 -27.90 15.93 -4.84
CA MET A 1 -26.45 15.72 -5.13
C MET A 1 -25.52 16.29 -4.04
N SER A 2 -25.91 17.34 -3.29
CA SER A 2 -25.11 17.83 -2.14
C SER A 2 -25.18 16.87 -0.94
N ASP A 3 -26.36 16.35 -0.62
CA ASP A 3 -26.57 15.50 0.55
C ASP A 3 -25.88 14.13 0.46
N THR A 4 -25.79 13.58 -0.75
CA THR A 4 -25.04 12.31 -0.99
C THR A 4 -23.52 12.52 -0.89
N ALA A 5 -23.02 13.68 -1.31
CA ALA A 5 -21.60 14.01 -1.19
C ALA A 5 -21.20 14.32 0.28
N GLU A 6 -22.09 14.95 1.04
CA GLU A 6 -21.89 15.18 2.48
C GLU A 6 -22.00 13.88 3.29
N ALA A 7 -22.94 13.00 2.97
CA ALA A 7 -23.06 11.67 3.59
C ALA A 7 -21.83 10.78 3.31
N ILE A 8 -21.29 10.80 2.07
CA ILE A 8 -20.04 10.11 1.71
C ILE A 8 -18.84 10.73 2.42
N ALA A 9 -18.80 12.06 2.58
CA ALA A 9 -17.73 12.74 3.30
C ALA A 9 -17.79 12.47 4.82
N GLN A 10 -18.99 12.37 5.40
CA GLN A 10 -19.19 11.98 6.80
C GLN A 10 -18.86 10.52 7.05
N ALA A 11 -19.25 9.62 6.15
CA ALA A 11 -18.88 8.20 6.21
C ALA A 11 -17.35 7.99 6.08
N ARG A 12 -16.68 8.76 5.22
CA ARG A 12 -15.21 8.76 5.14
C ARG A 12 -14.53 9.29 6.40
N LYS A 13 -15.06 10.34 7.02
CA LYS A 13 -14.54 10.86 8.30
C LYS A 13 -14.68 9.88 9.45
N ALA A 14 -15.72 9.07 9.47
CA ALA A 14 -15.93 8.03 10.49
C ALA A 14 -14.96 6.84 10.36
N VAL A 15 -14.30 6.69 9.20
CA VAL A 15 -13.34 5.61 8.89
C VAL A 15 -11.88 6.09 8.92
N GLU A 16 -11.64 7.42 8.94
CA GLU A 16 -10.26 7.92 9.00
C GLU A 16 -9.61 7.58 10.35
N PRO A 17 -8.40 6.97 10.33
CA PRO A 17 -7.66 6.69 11.55
C PRO A 17 -7.33 7.97 12.29
N ASP A 18 -7.32 7.91 13.63
CA ASP A 18 -7.01 9.04 14.50
C ASP A 18 -5.68 9.71 14.14
N LYS A 19 -5.61 11.03 14.33
CA LYS A 19 -4.36 11.75 14.10
C LYS A 19 -3.28 11.23 15.05
N PRO A 20 -2.13 10.77 14.52
CA PRO A 20 -1.09 10.17 15.33
C PRO A 20 -0.49 11.19 16.30
N LYS A 21 -0.22 10.74 17.53
CA LYS A 21 0.41 11.54 18.58
C LYS A 21 1.93 11.36 18.52
N HIS A 22 2.68 12.45 18.80
CA HIS A 22 4.15 12.38 18.95
C HIS A 22 4.89 11.72 17.76
N VAL A 23 4.55 12.09 16.52
CA VAL A 23 5.09 11.52 15.26
C VAL A 23 6.61 11.37 15.29
N LEU A 24 7.34 12.44 15.64
CA LEU A 24 8.82 12.42 15.67
C LEU A 24 9.39 11.43 16.69
N ARG A 25 8.73 11.24 17.84
CA ARG A 25 9.17 10.30 18.87
C ARG A 25 8.96 8.86 18.39
N THR A 26 7.80 8.58 17.79
CA THR A 26 7.48 7.26 17.25
C THR A 26 8.47 6.86 16.16
N LEU A 27 8.71 7.74 15.19
CA LEU A 27 9.67 7.49 14.11
C LEU A 27 11.12 7.37 14.63
N GLY A 28 11.49 8.16 15.63
CA GLY A 28 12.82 8.13 16.23
C GLY A 28 13.17 6.78 16.88
N GLN A 29 12.18 5.99 17.30
CA GLN A 29 12.40 4.66 17.84
C GLN A 29 12.94 3.67 16.79
N SER A 30 12.65 3.86 15.51
CA SER A 30 13.13 3.01 14.42
C SER A 30 14.57 3.30 13.98
N ILE A 31 15.27 4.29 14.58
CA ILE A 31 16.69 4.56 14.29
C ILE A 31 17.60 3.46 14.87
N ARG A 32 17.30 2.93 16.05
CA ARG A 32 17.95 1.77 16.73
C ARG A 32 19.48 1.71 16.55
N GLU A 33 19.97 0.68 15.87
CA GLU A 33 21.40 0.43 15.63
C GLU A 33 22.10 1.50 14.77
N TYR A 34 21.34 2.30 14.04
CA TYR A 34 21.89 3.34 13.14
C TYR A 34 22.13 4.70 13.82
N LYS A 35 21.97 4.80 15.16
CA LYS A 35 22.23 6.03 15.94
C LYS A 35 23.63 6.60 15.70
N LYS A 36 24.65 5.73 15.65
CA LYS A 36 26.04 6.16 15.40
C LYS A 36 26.18 6.82 14.02
N ALA A 37 25.61 6.24 12.98
CA ALA A 37 25.63 6.80 11.63
C ALA A 37 24.86 8.12 11.56
N SER A 38 23.72 8.21 12.24
CA SER A 38 22.87 9.41 12.35
C SER A 38 23.55 10.58 13.05
N ILE A 39 24.51 10.33 13.93
CA ILE A 39 25.31 11.36 14.63
C ILE A 39 26.56 11.70 13.82
N LEU A 40 27.24 10.71 13.24
CA LEU A 40 28.47 10.93 12.49
C LEU A 40 28.24 11.72 11.20
N ALA A 41 27.10 11.54 10.51
CA ALA A 41 26.79 12.30 9.31
C ALA A 41 26.73 13.82 9.55
N PRO A 42 25.98 14.34 10.54
CA PRO A 42 26.01 15.75 10.94
C PRO A 42 27.41 16.24 11.38
N VAL A 43 28.15 15.41 12.11
CA VAL A 43 29.52 15.80 12.55
C VAL A 43 30.43 16.03 11.36
N PHE A 44 30.48 15.09 10.41
CA PHE A 44 31.32 15.23 9.24
C PHE A 44 30.86 16.35 8.30
N VAL A 45 29.56 16.58 8.13
CA VAL A 45 29.10 17.72 7.33
C VAL A 45 29.39 19.07 8.00
N THR A 46 29.43 19.11 9.33
CA THR A 46 29.87 20.30 10.08
C THR A 46 31.32 20.60 9.83
N VAL A 47 32.19 19.58 9.89
CA VAL A 47 33.64 19.73 9.57
C VAL A 47 33.83 20.18 8.12
N GLU A 48 33.12 19.54 7.16
CA GLU A 48 33.11 19.93 5.75
C GLU A 48 32.74 21.41 5.58
N GLY A 49 31.60 21.84 6.18
CA GLY A 49 31.13 23.22 6.10
C GLY A 49 32.05 24.24 6.71
N ILE A 50 32.69 23.96 7.87
CA ILE A 50 33.65 24.84 8.50
C ILE A 50 34.89 25.01 7.62
N LEU A 51 35.42 23.92 7.07
CA LEU A 51 36.58 23.98 6.16
C LEU A 51 36.26 24.78 4.89
N GLU A 52 35.09 24.58 4.31
CA GLU A 52 34.65 25.31 3.13
C GLU A 52 34.53 26.83 3.38
N ILE A 53 34.14 27.23 4.60
CA ILE A 53 34.09 28.65 4.99
C ILE A 53 35.49 29.22 5.27
N LEU A 54 36.45 28.40 5.66
CA LEU A 54 37.84 28.84 5.84
C LEU A 54 38.57 29.11 4.52
N ILE A 55 38.22 28.43 3.44
CA ILE A 55 38.85 28.55 2.12
C ILE A 55 38.88 30.01 1.61
N PRO A 56 37.78 30.79 1.61
CA PRO A 56 37.80 32.19 1.19
C PRO A 56 38.77 33.07 2.02
N THR A 57 38.85 32.85 3.34
CA THR A 57 39.80 33.61 4.19
C THR A 57 41.26 33.30 3.83
N ILE A 58 41.60 32.02 3.63
CA ILE A 58 42.93 31.58 3.23
C ILE A 58 43.27 32.12 1.83
N MET A 59 42.29 32.14 0.91
CA MET A 59 42.42 32.72 -0.42
C MET A 59 42.69 34.22 -0.36
N ALA A 60 42.02 34.95 0.56
CA ALA A 60 42.32 36.38 0.80
C ALA A 60 43.77 36.58 1.20
N SER A 61 44.29 35.79 2.17
CA SER A 61 45.70 35.85 2.56
C SER A 61 46.65 35.49 1.41
N LEU A 62 46.29 34.53 0.55
CA LEU A 62 47.08 34.20 -0.63
C LEU A 62 47.17 35.39 -1.61
N ILE A 63 46.06 36.10 -1.82
CA ILE A 63 46.01 37.29 -2.70
C ILE A 63 46.82 38.41 -2.11
N ASP A 64 46.63 38.73 -0.83
CA ASP A 64 47.22 39.91 -0.21
C ASP A 64 48.71 39.73 0.10
N GLU A 65 49.11 38.64 0.77
CA GLU A 65 50.52 38.40 1.16
C GLU A 65 51.32 37.75 0.01
N GLY A 66 50.68 36.90 -0.80
CA GLY A 66 51.34 36.17 -1.88
C GLY A 66 51.46 36.99 -3.15
N ILE A 67 50.29 37.34 -3.75
CA ILE A 67 50.25 37.99 -5.07
C ILE A 67 50.56 39.46 -4.95
N THR A 68 49.84 40.22 -4.12
CA THR A 68 50.00 41.67 -3.97
C THR A 68 51.30 42.00 -3.25
N GLY A 69 51.67 41.19 -2.24
CA GLY A 69 52.95 41.31 -1.53
C GLY A 69 54.16 40.79 -2.32
N GLY A 70 53.96 40.19 -3.51
CA GLY A 70 55.04 39.68 -4.38
C GLY A 70 55.91 38.56 -3.77
N SER A 71 55.36 37.83 -2.77
CA SER A 71 56.07 36.80 -2.02
C SER A 71 55.74 35.40 -2.53
N MET A 72 56.62 34.82 -3.37
CA MET A 72 56.45 33.45 -3.87
C MET A 72 56.39 32.40 -2.74
N PRO A 73 57.22 32.51 -1.65
CA PRO A 73 57.07 31.58 -0.51
C PRO A 73 55.71 31.65 0.18
N ALA A 74 55.11 32.84 0.32
CA ALA A 74 53.76 33.00 0.86
C ALA A 74 52.71 32.38 -0.04
N THR A 75 52.81 32.60 -1.36
CA THR A 75 51.92 31.99 -2.37
C THR A 75 51.93 30.46 -2.29
N VAL A 76 53.11 29.85 -2.25
CA VAL A 76 53.26 28.38 -2.13
C VAL A 76 52.69 27.89 -0.80
N LYS A 77 52.99 28.58 0.32
CA LYS A 77 52.48 28.23 1.65
C LYS A 77 50.96 28.20 1.67
N PHE A 78 50.27 29.26 1.25
CA PHE A 78 48.80 29.32 1.25
C PHE A 78 48.21 28.40 0.21
N GLY A 79 48.85 28.20 -0.94
CA GLY A 79 48.42 27.21 -1.95
C GLY A 79 48.42 25.78 -1.40
N VAL A 80 49.45 25.39 -0.65
CA VAL A 80 49.50 24.07 0.01
C VAL A 80 48.45 23.96 1.09
N ILE A 81 48.21 25.00 1.90
CA ILE A 81 47.17 25.02 2.93
C ILE A 81 45.77 24.84 2.27
N LEU A 82 45.50 25.57 1.18
CA LEU A 82 44.25 25.42 0.42
C LEU A 82 44.05 23.98 -0.11
N LEU A 83 45.11 23.39 -0.66
CA LEU A 83 45.07 22.01 -1.14
C LEU A 83 44.72 21.02 0.00
N VAL A 84 45.41 21.17 1.15
CA VAL A 84 45.15 20.31 2.33
C VAL A 84 43.71 20.50 2.84
N CYS A 85 43.26 21.74 3.00
CA CYS A 85 41.89 22.05 3.43
C CYS A 85 40.85 21.43 2.47
N SER A 86 41.09 21.54 1.16
CA SER A 86 40.18 20.96 0.15
C SER A 86 40.16 19.43 0.20
N MET A 87 41.33 18.78 0.39
CA MET A 87 41.42 17.33 0.54
C MET A 87 40.72 16.83 1.81
N VAL A 88 40.88 17.52 2.94
CA VAL A 88 40.21 17.17 4.20
C VAL A 88 38.68 17.40 4.07
N SER A 89 38.27 18.50 3.45
CA SER A 89 36.87 18.81 3.18
C SER A 89 36.22 17.73 2.29
N LEU A 90 36.89 17.30 1.21
CA LEU A 90 36.46 16.21 0.35
C LEU A 90 36.28 14.91 1.14
N GLY A 91 37.25 14.56 2.00
CA GLY A 91 37.17 13.38 2.86
C GLY A 91 35.99 13.45 3.85
N ALA A 92 35.81 14.61 4.48
CA ALA A 92 34.67 14.83 5.38
C ALA A 92 33.31 14.74 4.66
N GLY A 93 33.22 15.33 3.47
CA GLY A 93 32.02 15.25 2.63
C GLY A 93 31.69 13.82 2.19
N PHE A 94 32.70 13.03 1.80
CA PHE A 94 32.55 11.61 1.49
C PHE A 94 32.04 10.80 2.69
N LEU A 95 32.66 11.00 3.87
CA LEU A 95 32.24 10.32 5.11
C LEU A 95 30.82 10.72 5.53
N SER A 96 30.49 12.02 5.46
CA SER A 96 29.14 12.51 5.70
C SER A 96 28.12 11.85 4.79
N GLY A 97 28.39 11.78 3.48
CA GLY A 97 27.53 11.11 2.51
C GLY A 97 27.34 9.62 2.80
N LYS A 98 28.45 8.91 3.10
CA LYS A 98 28.42 7.50 3.47
C LYS A 98 27.54 7.24 4.71
N TYR A 99 27.78 7.98 5.79
CA TYR A 99 27.02 7.78 7.04
C TYR A 99 25.57 8.23 6.90
N ALA A 100 25.26 9.26 6.12
CA ALA A 100 23.89 9.67 5.84
C ALA A 100 23.12 8.59 5.05
N ALA A 101 23.77 7.98 4.04
CA ALA A 101 23.17 6.89 3.28
C ALA A 101 22.90 5.66 4.16
N VAL A 102 23.88 5.26 4.99
CA VAL A 102 23.71 4.15 5.95
C VAL A 102 22.58 4.42 6.95
N ALA A 103 22.55 5.65 7.51
CA ALA A 103 21.52 6.05 8.47
C ALA A 103 20.12 6.05 7.83
N GLY A 104 19.98 6.64 6.63
CA GLY A 104 18.70 6.71 5.92
C GLY A 104 18.18 5.35 5.47
N ALA A 105 19.04 4.54 4.86
CA ALA A 105 18.67 3.19 4.43
C ALA A 105 18.34 2.27 5.61
N GLY A 106 19.12 2.37 6.71
CA GLY A 106 18.88 1.63 7.94
C GLY A 106 17.59 2.03 8.64
N PHE A 107 17.30 3.32 8.71
CA PHE A 107 16.04 3.84 9.23
C PHE A 107 14.84 3.32 8.43
N ALA A 108 14.91 3.37 7.09
CA ALA A 108 13.87 2.86 6.22
C ALA A 108 13.68 1.34 6.34
N LYS A 109 14.77 0.57 6.47
CA LYS A 109 14.72 -0.88 6.74
C LYS A 109 13.93 -1.17 8.01
N ASN A 110 14.24 -0.47 9.09
CA ASN A 110 13.58 -0.68 10.38
C ASN A 110 12.11 -0.25 10.32
N LEU A 111 11.78 0.88 9.67
CA LEU A 111 10.39 1.31 9.50
C LEU A 111 9.56 0.29 8.72
N ARG A 112 10.11 -0.29 7.65
CA ARG A 112 9.41 -1.35 6.89
C ARG A 112 9.17 -2.58 7.76
N LYS A 113 10.19 -2.98 8.52
CA LYS A 113 10.08 -4.12 9.44
C LYS A 113 9.03 -3.86 10.50
N ASP A 114 9.10 -2.72 11.19
CA ASP A 114 8.18 -2.36 12.27
C ASP A 114 6.72 -2.29 11.79
N GLN A 115 6.49 -1.68 10.62
CA GLN A 115 5.15 -1.64 10.00
C GLN A 115 4.67 -3.04 9.61
N PHE A 116 5.53 -3.86 8.99
CA PHE A 116 5.15 -5.19 8.56
C PHE A 116 4.79 -6.10 9.76
N GLU A 117 5.61 -6.08 10.81
CA GLU A 117 5.33 -6.81 12.07
C GLU A 117 4.01 -6.34 12.70
N LYS A 118 3.77 -5.02 12.69
CA LYS A 118 2.54 -4.44 13.24
C LYS A 118 1.30 -4.88 12.46
N VAL A 119 1.37 -4.86 11.12
CA VAL A 119 0.27 -5.29 10.24
C VAL A 119 -0.04 -6.77 10.38
N GLN A 120 0.98 -7.63 10.61
CA GLN A 120 0.75 -9.05 10.88
C GLN A 120 -0.05 -9.29 12.17
N GLY A 121 0.05 -8.38 13.15
CA GLY A 121 -0.71 -8.43 14.39
C GLY A 121 -2.10 -7.78 14.32
N PHE A 122 -2.52 -7.24 13.17
CA PHE A 122 -3.82 -6.60 13.04
C PHE A 122 -4.98 -7.60 13.05
N SER A 123 -6.09 -7.20 13.66
CA SER A 123 -7.37 -7.90 13.49
C SER A 123 -7.98 -7.60 12.11
N PHE A 124 -9.00 -8.34 11.72
CA PHE A 124 -9.74 -8.06 10.50
C PHE A 124 -10.37 -6.66 10.52
N THR A 125 -10.88 -6.21 11.65
CA THR A 125 -11.40 -4.84 11.83
C THR A 125 -10.34 -3.77 11.48
N ASN A 126 -9.08 -3.95 11.92
CA ASN A 126 -8.00 -3.03 11.57
C ASN A 126 -7.67 -3.09 10.07
N ILE A 127 -7.64 -4.31 9.46
CA ILE A 127 -7.37 -4.50 8.03
C ILE A 127 -8.47 -3.87 7.16
N ASP A 128 -9.72 -4.00 7.56
CA ASP A 128 -10.86 -3.38 6.85
C ASP A 128 -10.78 -1.84 6.89
N ARG A 129 -10.28 -1.27 7.99
CA ARG A 129 -10.04 0.17 8.14
C ARG A 129 -8.91 0.68 7.25
N PHE A 130 -7.84 -0.09 7.09
CA PHE A 130 -6.70 0.24 6.23
C PHE A 130 -6.78 -0.58 4.94
N SER A 131 -7.25 -0.06 3.85
CA SER A 131 -7.25 -0.80 2.59
C SER A 131 -5.85 -1.38 2.26
N THR A 132 -5.81 -2.57 1.65
CA THR A 132 -4.55 -3.25 1.27
C THR A 132 -3.64 -2.35 0.44
N GLY A 133 -4.19 -1.61 -0.54
CA GLY A 133 -3.43 -0.67 -1.36
C GLY A 133 -2.81 0.47 -0.54
N SER A 134 -3.52 0.96 0.49
CA SER A 134 -3.00 1.98 1.41
C SER A 134 -1.81 1.44 2.24
N ILE A 135 -1.89 0.21 2.75
CA ILE A 135 -0.79 -0.43 3.49
C ILE A 135 0.44 -0.61 2.60
N VAL A 136 0.26 -1.06 1.35
CA VAL A 136 1.36 -1.20 0.38
C VAL A 136 2.03 0.15 0.13
N THR A 137 1.27 1.21 -0.11
CA THR A 137 1.81 2.56 -0.32
C THR A 137 2.62 3.05 0.89
N ARG A 138 2.15 2.77 2.12
CA ARG A 138 2.85 3.14 3.37
C ARG A 138 4.16 2.38 3.54
N LEU A 139 4.21 1.10 3.17
CA LEU A 139 5.42 0.27 3.23
C LEU A 139 6.46 0.61 2.14
N THR A 140 6.04 1.19 1.02
CA THR A 140 6.89 1.47 -0.15
C THR A 140 7.16 2.96 -0.30
N THR A 141 6.24 3.71 -0.86
CA THR A 141 6.41 5.11 -1.25
C THR A 141 6.60 6.02 -0.04
N ASP A 142 5.76 5.88 1.01
CA ASP A 142 5.85 6.74 2.19
C ASP A 142 7.16 6.53 2.97
N VAL A 143 7.62 5.27 3.10
CA VAL A 143 8.93 5.01 3.72
C VAL A 143 10.07 5.59 2.87
N THR A 144 9.99 5.53 1.55
CA THR A 144 11.00 6.10 0.66
C THR A 144 11.05 7.64 0.77
N ASN A 145 9.89 8.30 0.83
CA ASN A 145 9.81 9.74 1.06
C ASN A 145 10.45 10.13 2.39
N LEU A 146 10.15 9.38 3.44
CA LEU A 146 10.68 9.64 4.77
C LEU A 146 12.18 9.34 4.86
N GLN A 147 12.68 8.31 4.18
CA GLN A 147 14.10 8.00 4.03
C GLN A 147 14.87 9.18 3.41
N ASN A 148 14.34 9.71 2.30
CA ASN A 148 14.97 10.84 1.60
C ASN A 148 14.95 12.11 2.45
N ALA A 149 13.83 12.41 3.09
CA ALA A 149 13.73 13.54 4.01
C ALA A 149 14.71 13.40 5.18
N TYR A 150 14.82 12.22 5.77
CA TYR A 150 15.74 11.95 6.86
C TYR A 150 17.20 12.17 6.45
N MET A 151 17.62 11.64 5.28
CA MET A 151 18.96 11.87 4.76
C MET A 151 19.24 13.35 4.49
N MET A 152 18.26 14.07 3.93
CA MET A 152 18.40 15.52 3.68
C MET A 152 18.50 16.31 4.97
N ILE A 153 17.68 15.99 5.98
CA ILE A 153 17.67 16.70 7.26
C ILE A 153 19.03 16.53 7.98
N ILE A 154 19.55 15.29 8.10
CA ILE A 154 20.79 15.04 8.84
C ILE A 154 22.06 15.55 8.14
N ARG A 155 21.98 15.84 6.83
CA ARG A 155 23.11 16.37 6.05
C ARG A 155 22.91 17.84 5.70
N LEU A 156 21.96 18.15 4.82
CA LEU A 156 21.74 19.52 4.34
C LEU A 156 21.07 20.40 5.38
N GLY A 157 20.17 19.83 6.22
CA GLY A 157 19.51 20.55 7.31
C GLY A 157 20.47 21.01 8.40
N VAL A 158 21.62 20.34 8.57
CA VAL A 158 22.69 20.76 9.47
C VAL A 158 23.65 21.70 8.75
N ARG A 159 24.04 21.40 7.50
CA ARG A 159 24.99 22.21 6.73
C ARG A 159 24.50 23.63 6.48
N ALA A 160 23.26 23.80 6.03
CA ALA A 160 22.78 25.10 5.58
C ALA A 160 22.72 26.15 6.69
N PRO A 161 22.22 25.91 7.91
CA PRO A 161 22.30 26.88 9.01
C PRO A 161 23.74 27.22 9.40
N ILE A 162 24.66 26.24 9.42
CA ILE A 162 26.08 26.45 9.73
C ILE A 162 26.71 27.37 8.69
N MET A 163 26.46 27.12 7.38
CA MET A 163 26.95 27.96 6.30
C MET A 163 26.46 29.40 6.45
N VAL A 164 25.18 29.63 6.74
CA VAL A 164 24.64 30.99 6.94
C VAL A 164 25.30 31.69 8.13
N VAL A 165 25.29 31.05 9.30
CA VAL A 165 25.77 31.67 10.55
C VAL A 165 27.28 31.89 10.53
N VAL A 166 28.05 30.87 10.16
CA VAL A 166 29.53 30.96 10.22
C VAL A 166 30.05 31.88 9.11
N SER A 167 29.53 31.83 7.88
CA SER A 167 29.93 32.77 6.80
C SER A 167 29.58 34.21 7.17
N TRP A 168 28.45 34.46 7.83
CA TRP A 168 28.12 35.79 8.34
C TRP A 168 29.11 36.25 9.44
N LEU A 169 29.47 35.37 10.38
CA LEU A 169 30.44 35.69 11.43
C LEU A 169 31.85 36.03 10.85
N PHE A 170 32.30 35.25 9.85
CA PHE A 170 33.58 35.53 9.17
C PHE A 170 33.53 36.83 8.38
N SER A 171 32.45 37.09 7.67
CA SER A 171 32.21 38.37 6.99
C SER A 171 32.22 39.56 7.97
N PHE A 172 31.57 39.38 9.16
CA PHE A 172 31.52 40.42 10.19
C PHE A 172 32.93 40.75 10.76
N ARG A 173 33.81 39.74 10.85
CA ARG A 173 35.19 39.96 11.28
C ARG A 173 36.01 40.74 10.27
N ILE A 174 35.73 40.57 8.97
CA ILE A 174 36.45 41.31 7.90
C ILE A 174 35.96 42.76 7.86
N SER A 175 34.64 42.95 7.70
CA SER A 175 34.06 44.31 7.67
C SER A 175 32.64 44.30 8.26
N PRO A 176 32.44 44.82 9.49
CA PRO A 176 31.12 44.94 10.11
C PRO A 176 30.11 45.72 9.25
N SER A 177 30.58 46.78 8.57
CA SER A 177 29.72 47.61 7.71
C SER A 177 29.14 46.84 6.50
N ILE A 178 29.99 46.06 5.84
CA ILE A 178 29.58 45.26 4.65
C ILE A 178 28.74 44.06 5.07
N SER A 179 29.03 43.47 6.24
CA SER A 179 28.26 42.32 6.72
C SER A 179 26.79 42.64 7.05
N MET A 180 26.45 43.92 7.27
CA MET A 180 25.06 44.36 7.43
C MET A 180 24.22 44.16 6.17
N VAL A 181 24.85 44.10 4.98
CA VAL A 181 24.16 43.75 3.73
C VAL A 181 23.55 42.34 3.81
N PHE A 182 24.30 41.39 4.40
CA PHE A 182 23.77 40.03 4.61
C PHE A 182 22.64 40.00 5.62
N LEU A 183 22.77 40.76 6.72
CA LEU A 183 21.74 40.86 7.75
C LEU A 183 20.43 41.47 7.20
N ALA A 184 20.49 42.28 6.16
CA ALA A 184 19.33 42.79 5.44
C ALA A 184 18.79 41.78 4.42
N CYS A 185 19.68 41.10 3.65
CA CYS A 185 19.25 40.15 2.60
C CYS A 185 18.64 38.86 3.16
N ILE A 186 19.14 38.31 4.29
CA ILE A 186 18.64 37.08 4.90
C ILE A 186 17.18 37.18 5.28
N PRO A 187 16.69 38.21 6.01
CA PRO A 187 15.24 38.37 6.29
C PRO A 187 14.40 38.58 5.04
N ILE A 188 14.87 39.34 4.06
CA ILE A 188 14.16 39.58 2.81
C ILE A 188 13.91 38.25 2.09
N LEU A 189 14.96 37.42 1.97
CA LEU A 189 14.84 36.09 1.39
C LEU A 189 13.96 35.17 2.22
N ALA A 190 14.15 35.13 3.54
CA ALA A 190 13.33 34.30 4.41
C ALA A 190 11.83 34.63 4.31
N ILE A 191 11.48 35.93 4.36
CA ILE A 191 10.09 36.40 4.22
C ILE A 191 9.57 36.08 2.82
N GLY A 192 10.35 36.33 1.78
CA GLY A 192 9.99 36.05 0.38
C GLY A 192 9.75 34.56 0.14
N LEU A 193 10.68 33.71 0.59
CA LEU A 193 10.56 32.26 0.43
C LEU A 193 9.40 31.68 1.25
N CYS A 194 9.25 32.09 2.52
CA CYS A 194 8.10 31.69 3.34
C CYS A 194 6.77 32.18 2.73
N GLY A 195 6.73 33.42 2.23
CA GLY A 195 5.56 33.97 1.55
C GLY A 195 5.17 33.15 0.31
N LEU A 196 6.14 32.81 -0.54
CA LEU A 196 5.92 31.95 -1.69
C LEU A 196 5.44 30.55 -1.28
N ALA A 197 6.03 29.96 -0.23
CA ALA A 197 5.63 28.66 0.27
C ALA A 197 4.16 28.65 0.76
N VAL A 198 3.76 29.66 1.52
CA VAL A 198 2.38 29.81 2.01
C VAL A 198 1.39 30.03 0.86
N LEU A 199 1.76 30.79 -0.17
CA LEU A 199 0.92 31.02 -1.35
C LEU A 199 0.75 29.79 -2.23
N VAL A 200 1.80 28.96 -2.35
CA VAL A 200 1.82 27.77 -3.21
C VAL A 200 1.17 26.56 -2.53
N HIS A 201 1.31 26.43 -1.21
CA HIS A 201 0.80 25.29 -0.44
C HIS A 201 -0.66 24.91 -0.76
N PRO A 202 -1.66 25.82 -0.72
CA PRO A 202 -3.05 25.46 -1.01
C PRO A 202 -3.30 25.10 -2.48
N VAL A 203 -2.39 25.49 -3.39
CA VAL A 203 -2.47 25.11 -4.80
C VAL A 203 -1.97 23.68 -4.98
N PHE A 204 -0.84 23.33 -4.36
CA PHE A 204 -0.34 21.95 -4.39
C PHE A 204 -1.29 20.97 -3.70
N GLU A 205 -1.91 21.35 -2.60
CA GLU A 205 -2.91 20.52 -1.93
C GLU A 205 -4.07 20.15 -2.89
N ARG A 206 -4.59 21.13 -3.65
CA ARG A 206 -5.59 20.85 -4.70
C ARG A 206 -5.05 19.96 -5.82
N VAL A 207 -3.79 20.17 -6.24
CA VAL A 207 -3.14 19.33 -7.26
C VAL A 207 -3.09 17.88 -6.78
N PHE A 208 -2.64 17.62 -5.54
CA PHE A 208 -2.57 16.26 -4.98
C PHE A 208 -3.94 15.60 -4.90
N HIS A 209 -4.96 16.30 -4.41
CA HIS A 209 -6.34 15.78 -4.41
C HIS A 209 -6.86 15.45 -5.83
N THR A 210 -6.46 16.25 -6.83
CA THR A 210 -6.85 15.98 -8.23
C THR A 210 -6.05 14.79 -8.79
N TYR A 211 -4.79 14.57 -8.36
CA TYR A 211 -4.03 13.36 -8.68
C TYR A 211 -4.66 12.10 -8.08
N ASP A 212 -5.15 12.17 -6.84
CA ASP A 212 -5.89 11.05 -6.23
C ASP A 212 -7.13 10.69 -7.05
N ALA A 213 -7.89 11.71 -7.50
CA ALA A 213 -9.03 11.50 -8.39
C ALA A 213 -8.63 10.89 -9.75
N LEU A 214 -7.47 11.30 -10.29
CA LEU A 214 -6.93 10.73 -11.52
C LEU A 214 -6.58 9.24 -11.33
N ASN A 215 -5.85 8.92 -10.26
CA ASN A 215 -5.46 7.55 -9.95
C ASN A 215 -6.68 6.64 -9.79
N ASN A 216 -7.72 7.12 -9.09
CA ASN A 216 -8.97 6.36 -8.95
C ASN A 216 -9.65 6.10 -10.31
N VAL A 217 -9.66 7.08 -11.22
CA VAL A 217 -10.24 6.90 -12.57
C VAL A 217 -9.41 5.92 -13.39
N VAL A 218 -8.08 5.96 -13.28
CA VAL A 218 -7.19 5.01 -13.97
C VAL A 218 -7.41 3.60 -13.44
N ASP A 219 -7.45 3.42 -12.11
CA ASP A 219 -7.66 2.11 -11.48
C ASP A 219 -9.03 1.53 -11.84
N GLU A 220 -10.11 2.33 -11.73
CA GLU A 220 -11.47 1.96 -12.14
C GLU A 220 -11.50 1.52 -13.62
N ASN A 221 -10.83 2.30 -14.50
CA ASN A 221 -10.81 2.02 -15.93
C ASN A 221 -10.03 0.74 -16.27
N LEU A 222 -8.86 0.53 -15.63
CA LEU A 222 -8.05 -0.68 -15.86
C LEU A 222 -8.75 -1.94 -15.35
N GLN A 223 -9.41 -1.87 -14.18
CA GLN A 223 -10.23 -2.99 -13.67
C GLN A 223 -11.43 -3.26 -14.56
N GLY A 224 -12.08 -2.19 -15.05
CA GLY A 224 -13.25 -2.25 -15.93
C GLY A 224 -12.95 -2.29 -17.41
N ILE A 225 -11.71 -2.45 -17.87
CA ILE A 225 -11.33 -2.27 -19.28
C ILE A 225 -12.11 -3.16 -20.26
N ARG A 226 -12.46 -4.38 -19.84
CA ARG A 226 -13.27 -5.30 -20.64
C ARG A 226 -14.69 -4.74 -20.84
N VAL A 227 -15.26 -4.10 -19.81
CA VAL A 227 -16.58 -3.45 -19.88
C VAL A 227 -16.51 -2.25 -20.80
N VAL A 228 -15.50 -1.38 -20.65
CA VAL A 228 -15.29 -0.22 -21.52
C VAL A 228 -15.23 -0.65 -23.00
N LYS A 229 -14.48 -1.72 -23.28
CA LYS A 229 -14.34 -2.28 -24.63
C LYS A 229 -15.64 -2.91 -25.15
N SER A 230 -16.36 -3.69 -24.32
CA SER A 230 -17.58 -4.35 -24.74
C SER A 230 -18.73 -3.37 -25.03
N TYR A 231 -18.72 -2.17 -24.41
CA TYR A 231 -19.72 -1.13 -24.63
C TYR A 231 -19.28 0.00 -25.54
N ASN A 232 -18.09 -0.07 -26.16
CA ASN A 232 -17.51 0.98 -27.04
C ASN A 232 -17.51 2.37 -26.37
N ARG A 233 -17.06 2.44 -25.10
CA ARG A 233 -17.06 3.66 -24.29
C ARG A 233 -15.68 4.30 -24.12
N GLU A 234 -14.71 3.96 -24.95
CA GLU A 234 -13.34 4.48 -24.88
C GLU A 234 -13.31 6.01 -25.00
N SER A 235 -14.06 6.59 -25.93
CA SER A 235 -14.11 8.03 -26.12
C SER A 235 -14.65 8.78 -24.88
N PHE A 236 -15.61 8.18 -24.18
CA PHE A 236 -16.14 8.73 -22.94
C PHE A 236 -15.08 8.72 -21.84
N GLU A 237 -14.38 7.59 -21.64
CA GLU A 237 -13.33 7.46 -20.63
C GLU A 237 -12.13 8.36 -20.94
N VAL A 238 -11.69 8.46 -22.20
CA VAL A 238 -10.65 9.42 -22.63
C VAL A 238 -11.07 10.86 -22.32
N SER A 239 -12.34 11.23 -22.56
CA SER A 239 -12.86 12.56 -22.21
C SER A 239 -12.92 12.80 -20.69
N LYS A 240 -13.31 11.77 -19.90
CA LYS A 240 -13.32 11.80 -18.43
C LYS A 240 -11.91 12.04 -17.88
N PHE A 241 -10.94 11.25 -18.34
CA PHE A 241 -9.52 11.41 -18.02
C PHE A 241 -8.98 12.78 -18.42
N GLY A 242 -9.26 13.21 -19.66
CA GLY A 242 -8.80 14.49 -20.21
C GLY A 242 -9.27 15.70 -19.40
N ARG A 243 -10.51 15.67 -18.88
CA ARG A 243 -11.02 16.74 -18.00
C ARG A 243 -10.27 16.84 -16.67
N ILE A 244 -9.90 15.70 -16.07
CA ILE A 244 -9.14 15.67 -14.82
C ILE A 244 -7.69 16.11 -15.09
N SER A 245 -7.06 15.58 -16.14
CA SER A 245 -5.72 15.97 -16.58
C SER A 245 -5.63 17.47 -16.86
N GLN A 246 -6.65 18.07 -17.49
CA GLN A 246 -6.71 19.51 -17.74
C GLN A 246 -6.82 20.35 -16.46
N ARG A 247 -7.49 19.83 -15.40
CA ARG A 247 -7.50 20.49 -14.09
C ARG A 247 -6.13 20.48 -13.46
N ILE A 248 -5.46 19.31 -13.46
CA ILE A 248 -4.09 19.18 -12.98
C ILE A 248 -3.18 20.17 -13.71
N PHE A 249 -3.25 20.21 -15.03
CA PHE A 249 -2.46 21.15 -15.83
C PHE A 249 -2.67 22.60 -15.41
N LYS A 250 -3.92 23.03 -15.21
CA LYS A 250 -4.24 24.41 -14.79
C LYS A 250 -3.71 24.74 -13.40
N ASP A 251 -3.93 23.86 -12.44
CA ASP A 251 -3.51 24.06 -11.06
C ASP A 251 -1.97 23.96 -10.94
N PHE A 252 -1.36 22.99 -11.63
CA PHE A 252 0.09 22.84 -11.64
C PHE A 252 0.77 24.04 -12.30
N THR A 253 0.25 24.51 -13.45
CA THR A 253 0.76 25.73 -14.10
C THR A 253 0.63 26.95 -13.20
N LYS A 254 -0.45 27.04 -12.41
CA LYS A 254 -0.59 28.12 -11.42
C LYS A 254 0.44 28.01 -10.30
N ALA A 255 0.69 26.82 -9.78
CA ALA A 255 1.71 26.58 -8.77
C ALA A 255 3.11 26.94 -9.28
N GLU A 256 3.47 26.44 -10.48
CA GLU A 256 4.76 26.72 -11.12
C GLU A 256 4.95 28.21 -11.45
N ARG A 257 3.89 28.91 -11.85
CA ARG A 257 3.94 30.36 -12.07
C ARG A 257 4.27 31.13 -10.79
N ILE A 258 3.69 30.71 -9.64
CA ILE A 258 4.04 31.32 -8.33
C ILE A 258 5.48 30.96 -7.97
N MET A 259 5.86 29.70 -8.13
CA MET A 259 7.22 29.24 -7.82
C MET A 259 8.28 29.87 -8.73
N SER A 260 7.96 30.23 -9.96
CA SER A 260 8.89 30.89 -10.88
C SER A 260 9.40 32.24 -10.36
N PHE A 261 8.67 32.90 -9.44
CA PHE A 261 9.14 34.12 -8.76
C PHE A 261 10.31 33.87 -7.80
N ASN A 262 10.53 32.60 -7.39
CA ASN A 262 11.66 32.25 -6.54
C ASN A 262 13.01 32.61 -7.19
N SER A 263 13.19 32.29 -8.48
CA SER A 263 14.45 32.55 -9.18
C SER A 263 14.75 34.05 -9.32
N PRO A 264 13.85 34.93 -9.80
CA PRO A 264 14.07 36.37 -9.79
C PRO A 264 14.35 36.97 -8.42
N LEU A 265 13.62 36.55 -7.39
CA LEU A 265 13.85 37.02 -6.00
C LEU A 265 15.26 36.70 -5.54
N MET A 266 15.70 35.46 -5.77
CA MET A 266 17.07 35.02 -5.45
C MET A 266 18.11 35.82 -6.24
N MET A 267 17.92 35.98 -7.57
CA MET A 267 18.87 36.72 -8.41
C MET A 267 19.01 38.19 -8.01
N ILE A 268 17.89 38.84 -7.66
CA ILE A 268 17.94 40.25 -7.16
C ILE A 268 18.73 40.31 -5.86
N CYS A 269 18.54 39.40 -4.94
CA CYS A 269 19.29 39.36 -3.68
C CYS A 269 20.77 39.04 -3.93
N ILE A 270 21.11 38.12 -4.84
CA ILE A 270 22.47 37.74 -5.20
C ILE A 270 23.21 38.94 -5.83
N TYR A 271 22.69 39.41 -6.96
CA TYR A 271 23.37 40.50 -7.69
C TYR A 271 23.29 41.83 -6.95
N GLY A 272 22.16 42.11 -6.25
CA GLY A 272 22.03 43.29 -5.41
C GLY A 272 23.07 43.32 -4.29
N SER A 273 23.23 42.18 -3.57
CA SER A 273 24.29 42.11 -2.53
C SER A 273 25.70 42.18 -3.11
N MET A 274 25.97 41.52 -4.24
CA MET A 274 27.28 41.60 -4.91
C MET A 274 27.61 43.04 -5.32
N ILE A 275 26.67 43.78 -5.93
CA ILE A 275 26.88 45.18 -6.33
C ILE A 275 27.14 46.05 -5.10
N LEU A 276 26.36 45.89 -4.02
CA LEU A 276 26.56 46.66 -2.80
C LEU A 276 27.90 46.34 -2.11
N ILE A 277 28.27 45.07 -2.02
CA ILE A 277 29.53 44.63 -1.45
C ILE A 277 30.71 45.16 -2.29
N ALA A 278 30.64 45.03 -3.62
CA ALA A 278 31.69 45.54 -4.52
C ALA A 278 31.82 47.07 -4.41
N TRP A 279 30.71 47.79 -4.37
CA TRP A 279 30.69 49.25 -4.22
C TRP A 279 31.29 49.71 -2.88
N MET A 280 30.76 49.17 -1.77
CA MET A 280 31.24 49.52 -0.41
C MET A 280 32.69 49.08 -0.19
N GLY A 281 33.04 47.89 -0.71
CA GLY A 281 34.40 47.36 -0.64
C GLY A 281 35.39 48.18 -1.43
N ALA A 282 35.05 48.57 -2.68
CA ALA A 282 35.90 49.45 -3.46
C ALA A 282 36.16 50.79 -2.79
N GLN A 283 35.12 51.41 -2.20
CA GLN A 283 35.27 52.64 -1.44
C GLN A 283 36.24 52.47 -0.26
N GLN A 284 36.13 51.38 0.52
CA GLN A 284 37.02 51.11 1.65
C GLN A 284 38.45 50.78 1.20
N ILE A 285 38.63 50.05 0.11
CA ILE A 285 39.96 49.73 -0.44
C ILE A 285 40.67 51.00 -0.94
N VAL A 286 39.94 51.86 -1.67
CA VAL A 286 40.53 53.15 -2.14
C VAL A 286 40.89 54.03 -0.95
N ALA A 287 40.06 54.11 0.10
CA ALA A 287 40.33 54.89 1.30
C ALA A 287 41.52 54.34 2.12
N SER A 288 41.71 53.03 2.16
CA SER A 288 42.81 52.36 2.88
C SER A 288 44.12 52.29 2.08
N GLY A 289 44.06 52.55 0.76
CA GLY A 289 45.18 52.34 -0.13
C GLY A 289 45.61 50.88 -0.26
N ASN A 290 44.67 49.95 -0.09
CA ASN A 290 44.87 48.48 -0.07
C ASN A 290 45.84 48.01 1.05
N ASN A 291 45.92 48.78 2.16
CA ASN A 291 46.80 48.46 3.28
C ASN A 291 46.02 47.66 4.37
N PRO A 292 46.40 46.41 4.67
CA PRO A 292 45.71 45.58 5.64
C PRO A 292 45.73 46.12 7.09
N ALA A 293 46.66 47.00 7.39
CA ALA A 293 46.74 47.63 8.72
C ALA A 293 45.74 48.77 8.93
N VAL A 294 45.20 49.33 7.83
CA VAL A 294 44.33 50.52 7.87
C VAL A 294 42.90 50.21 7.47
N GLY A 295 42.68 49.20 6.65
CA GLY A 295 41.33 48.87 6.19
C GLY A 295 41.24 47.63 5.29
N LEU A 296 40.22 47.57 4.50
CA LEU A 296 39.88 46.44 3.64
C LEU A 296 40.90 46.26 2.51
N THR A 297 41.24 45.02 2.19
CA THR A 297 42.12 44.62 1.08
C THR A 297 41.33 44.02 -0.09
N THR A 298 42.03 43.82 -1.23
CA THR A 298 41.47 43.16 -2.41
C THR A 298 41.14 41.68 -2.12
N GLY A 299 42.00 41.02 -1.31
CA GLY A 299 41.76 39.66 -0.86
C GLY A 299 40.51 39.57 0.00
N ASP A 300 40.36 40.49 0.95
CA ASP A 300 39.17 40.57 1.80
C ASP A 300 37.87 40.77 1.00
N LEU A 301 37.90 41.65 -0.02
CA LEU A 301 36.75 41.84 -0.89
C LEU A 301 36.36 40.55 -1.62
N THR A 302 37.34 39.80 -2.12
CA THR A 302 37.12 38.51 -2.78
C THR A 302 36.50 37.49 -1.82
N ALA A 303 36.93 37.45 -0.57
CA ALA A 303 36.34 36.60 0.46
C ALA A 303 34.90 37.00 0.78
N LEU A 304 34.61 38.31 0.92
CA LEU A 304 33.27 38.82 1.17
C LEU A 304 32.26 38.47 0.05
N VAL A 305 32.67 38.56 -1.21
CA VAL A 305 31.89 38.16 -2.38
C VAL A 305 31.60 36.65 -2.34
N THR A 306 32.62 35.85 -1.96
CA THR A 306 32.45 34.38 -1.85
C THR A 306 31.51 34.03 -0.70
N TYR A 307 31.59 34.69 0.46
CA TYR A 307 30.66 34.50 1.56
C TYR A 307 29.21 34.88 1.17
N ALA A 308 29.05 35.93 0.37
CA ALA A 308 27.72 36.29 -0.17
C ALA A 308 27.10 35.11 -0.94
N MET A 309 27.87 34.53 -1.87
CA MET A 309 27.41 33.37 -2.65
C MET A 309 27.08 32.17 -1.75
N GLN A 310 27.95 31.87 -0.76
CA GLN A 310 27.71 30.76 0.16
C GLN A 310 26.44 30.93 0.99
N ILE A 311 26.20 32.14 1.57
CA ILE A 311 24.99 32.43 2.34
C ILE A 311 23.73 32.27 1.49
N LEU A 312 23.75 32.80 0.27
CA LEU A 312 22.58 32.74 -0.62
C LEU A 312 22.29 31.32 -1.11
N MET A 313 23.34 30.53 -1.44
CA MET A 313 23.18 29.11 -1.74
C MET A 313 22.67 28.31 -0.54
N ALA A 314 23.11 28.60 0.67
CA ALA A 314 22.61 27.96 1.88
C ALA A 314 21.13 28.29 2.14
N MET A 315 20.67 29.51 1.85
CA MET A 315 19.27 29.89 1.91
C MET A 315 18.41 29.12 0.89
N MET A 316 18.94 28.89 -0.33
CA MET A 316 18.29 28.01 -1.30
C MET A 316 18.11 26.58 -0.77
N MET A 317 19.17 26.02 -0.18
CA MET A 317 19.12 24.68 0.42
C MET A 317 18.08 24.60 1.54
N LEU A 318 17.99 25.62 2.40
CA LEU A 318 16.97 25.70 3.45
C LEU A 318 15.55 25.70 2.88
N SER A 319 15.31 26.46 1.81
CA SER A 319 14.01 26.45 1.12
C SER A 319 13.64 25.07 0.60
N MET A 320 14.58 24.38 -0.05
CA MET A 320 14.38 23.03 -0.57
C MET A 320 14.07 22.02 0.55
N ILE A 321 14.79 22.11 1.67
CA ILE A 321 14.57 21.26 2.85
C ILE A 321 13.17 21.49 3.43
N PHE A 322 12.74 22.75 3.53
CA PHE A 322 11.43 23.10 4.05
C PHE A 322 10.29 22.47 3.23
N VAL A 323 10.38 22.54 1.90
CA VAL A 323 9.41 21.88 1.00
C VAL A 323 9.42 20.37 1.21
N MET A 324 10.62 19.76 1.30
CA MET A 324 10.75 18.32 1.50
C MET A 324 10.17 17.85 2.84
N VAL A 325 10.34 18.62 3.90
CA VAL A 325 9.77 18.34 5.23
C VAL A 325 8.24 18.36 5.16
N ILE A 326 7.65 19.36 4.49
CA ILE A 326 6.18 19.45 4.33
C ILE A 326 5.63 18.23 3.59
N ILE A 327 6.25 17.84 2.45
CA ILE A 327 5.83 16.66 1.68
C ILE A 327 5.95 15.39 2.53
N SER A 328 7.03 15.27 3.30
CA SER A 328 7.30 14.08 4.11
C SER A 328 6.43 14.00 5.37
N GLN A 329 5.87 15.13 5.83
CA GLN A 329 4.99 15.15 7.01
C GLN A 329 3.75 14.27 6.80
N ALA A 330 3.09 14.35 5.64
CA ALA A 330 1.94 13.51 5.33
C ALA A 330 2.30 12.02 5.33
N SER A 331 3.44 11.66 4.74
CA SER A 331 3.96 10.28 4.77
C SER A 331 4.29 9.81 6.19
N ALA A 332 4.88 10.69 7.02
CA ALA A 332 5.19 10.42 8.42
C ALA A 332 3.93 10.16 9.25
N GLU A 333 2.88 10.95 9.06
CA GLU A 333 1.59 10.78 9.73
C GLU A 333 0.93 9.46 9.37
N ARG A 334 0.90 9.10 8.06
CA ARG A 334 0.34 7.82 7.60
C ARG A 334 1.10 6.60 8.14
N ILE A 335 2.43 6.65 8.21
CA ILE A 335 3.25 5.59 8.80
C ILE A 335 2.96 5.48 10.30
N CYS A 336 2.90 6.61 11.02
CA CYS A 336 2.62 6.61 12.45
C CYS A 336 1.22 6.10 12.78
N GLN A 337 0.22 6.32 11.93
CA GLN A 337 -1.10 5.72 12.08
C GLN A 337 -1.02 4.19 12.15
N VAL A 338 -0.24 3.56 11.27
CA VAL A 338 -0.05 2.10 11.31
C VAL A 338 0.72 1.65 12.54
N LEU A 339 1.81 2.36 12.89
CA LEU A 339 2.65 1.98 14.03
C LEU A 339 1.94 2.14 15.39
N GLN A 340 1.03 3.10 15.52
CA GLN A 340 0.27 3.38 16.74
C GLN A 340 -1.06 2.65 16.81
N GLU A 341 -1.52 2.07 15.70
CA GLU A 341 -2.76 1.30 15.68
C GLU A 341 -2.61 0.05 16.57
N GLU A 342 -3.60 -0.19 17.42
CA GLU A 342 -3.64 -1.38 18.27
C GLU A 342 -4.64 -2.38 17.71
N SER A 343 -4.32 -3.67 17.80
CA SER A 343 -5.25 -4.73 17.40
C SER A 343 -6.48 -4.68 18.29
N THR A 344 -7.67 -4.69 17.69
CA THR A 344 -8.94 -4.71 18.44
C THR A 344 -9.19 -6.06 19.08
N VAL A 345 -8.56 -7.13 18.56
CA VAL A 345 -8.64 -8.48 19.10
C VAL A 345 -7.29 -8.82 19.74
N GLN A 346 -7.29 -9.05 21.05
CA GLN A 346 -6.08 -9.33 21.84
C GLN A 346 -6.32 -10.54 22.74
N ASN A 347 -5.23 -11.22 23.11
CA ASN A 347 -5.27 -12.29 24.09
C ASN A 347 -5.60 -11.73 25.48
N PRO A 348 -6.39 -12.46 26.30
CA PRO A 348 -6.61 -12.09 27.69
C PRO A 348 -5.33 -12.33 28.52
N ALA A 349 -5.30 -11.82 29.75
CA ALA A 349 -4.13 -11.93 30.64
C ALA A 349 -3.79 -13.39 31.02
N GLN A 350 -4.77 -14.26 31.02
CA GLN A 350 -4.62 -15.70 31.31
C GLN A 350 -5.42 -16.48 30.25
N PRO A 351 -4.85 -16.69 29.04
CA PRO A 351 -5.55 -17.33 27.95
C PRO A 351 -5.68 -18.84 28.16
N VAL A 352 -6.82 -19.40 27.77
CA VAL A 352 -7.03 -20.85 27.69
C VAL A 352 -6.39 -21.36 26.40
N THR A 353 -5.57 -22.39 26.49
CA THR A 353 -4.84 -22.97 25.34
C THR A 353 -5.45 -24.28 24.84
N ASP A 354 -6.22 -24.97 25.68
CA ASP A 354 -6.81 -26.25 25.30
C ASP A 354 -8.30 -26.12 25.00
N MET A 355 -8.71 -26.55 23.83
CA MET A 355 -10.12 -26.69 23.44
C MET A 355 -10.61 -28.09 23.78
N ALA A 356 -11.67 -28.21 24.58
CA ALA A 356 -12.20 -29.52 25.00
C ALA A 356 -12.74 -30.32 23.81
N ASP A 357 -13.68 -29.75 23.06
CA ASP A 357 -14.33 -30.36 21.92
C ASP A 357 -14.71 -29.33 20.84
N GLY A 358 -15.40 -29.75 19.78
CA GLY A 358 -15.86 -28.90 18.69
C GLY A 358 -17.28 -28.32 18.87
N SER A 359 -17.82 -28.27 20.11
CA SER A 359 -19.13 -27.69 20.37
C SER A 359 -19.11 -26.16 20.23
N ILE A 360 -20.21 -25.57 19.75
CA ILE A 360 -20.34 -24.13 19.55
C ILE A 360 -21.68 -23.67 20.14
N GLU A 361 -21.65 -22.61 20.94
CA GLU A 361 -22.84 -22.03 21.54
C GLU A 361 -22.84 -20.50 21.35
N PHE A 362 -23.84 -20.00 20.61
CA PHE A 362 -24.16 -18.56 20.54
C PHE A 362 -25.28 -18.29 21.55
N ASP A 363 -25.05 -17.35 22.45
CA ASP A 363 -25.95 -16.95 23.51
C ASP A 363 -26.22 -15.45 23.40
N HIS A 364 -27.38 -15.07 22.86
CA HIS A 364 -27.81 -13.70 22.59
C HIS A 364 -26.77 -12.85 21.84
N VAL A 365 -26.13 -13.44 20.83
CA VAL A 365 -25.04 -12.78 20.10
C VAL A 365 -25.58 -11.73 19.14
N THR A 366 -25.10 -10.50 19.31
CA THR A 366 -25.29 -9.40 18.38
C THR A 366 -23.93 -8.94 17.85
N PHE A 367 -23.84 -8.64 16.54
CA PHE A 367 -22.58 -8.21 15.92
C PHE A 367 -22.76 -7.04 14.97
N ARG A 368 -21.77 -6.11 15.01
CA ARG A 368 -21.63 -4.95 14.12
C ARG A 368 -20.19 -4.85 13.64
N TYR A 369 -19.96 -4.53 12.37
CA TYR A 369 -18.61 -4.26 11.87
C TYR A 369 -18.05 -2.91 12.34
N SER A 370 -18.94 -1.96 12.68
CA SER A 370 -18.59 -0.65 13.24
C SER A 370 -19.60 -0.25 14.29
N ASP A 371 -19.13 0.32 15.40
CA ASP A 371 -19.98 0.84 16.47
C ASP A 371 -20.88 2.00 16.00
N SER A 372 -20.49 2.67 14.91
CA SER A 372 -21.30 3.74 14.30
C SER A 372 -22.47 3.22 13.43
N SER A 373 -22.55 1.91 13.18
CA SER A 373 -23.64 1.33 12.37
C SER A 373 -24.96 1.33 13.13
N GLU A 374 -26.01 1.92 12.54
CA GLU A 374 -27.33 1.98 13.18
C GLU A 374 -27.94 0.59 13.37
N LYS A 375 -27.73 -0.32 12.40
CA LYS A 375 -28.31 -1.68 12.43
C LYS A 375 -27.21 -2.73 12.66
N PRO A 376 -27.48 -3.74 13.52
CA PRO A 376 -26.59 -4.88 13.64
C PRO A 376 -26.58 -5.71 12.35
N VAL A 377 -25.45 -6.38 12.09
CA VAL A 377 -25.33 -7.35 11.00
C VAL A 377 -25.86 -8.72 11.43
N LEU A 378 -25.63 -9.07 12.70
CA LEU A 378 -26.25 -10.22 13.36
C LEU A 378 -27.03 -9.68 14.56
N ASP A 379 -28.27 -10.15 14.73
CA ASP A 379 -29.18 -9.64 15.73
C ASP A 379 -29.80 -10.78 16.54
N ASP A 380 -29.44 -10.86 17.81
CA ASP A 380 -29.94 -11.83 18.81
C ASP A 380 -29.83 -13.28 18.35
N ILE A 381 -28.64 -13.72 17.98
CA ILE A 381 -28.38 -15.10 17.55
C ILE A 381 -28.30 -16.02 18.77
N ASN A 382 -29.18 -17.03 18.79
CA ASN A 382 -29.21 -18.09 19.77
C ASN A 382 -29.09 -19.45 19.07
N LEU A 383 -27.99 -20.18 19.26
CA LEU A 383 -27.69 -21.41 18.54
C LEU A 383 -26.77 -22.32 19.37
N LYS A 384 -27.08 -23.62 19.38
CA LYS A 384 -26.22 -24.66 19.97
C LYS A 384 -25.90 -25.75 18.95
N ILE A 385 -24.61 -25.96 18.71
CA ILE A 385 -24.06 -26.99 17.83
C ILE A 385 -23.27 -27.96 18.69
N ARG A 386 -23.58 -29.24 18.63
CA ARG A 386 -22.84 -30.29 19.34
C ARG A 386 -21.58 -30.66 18.57
N SER A 387 -20.55 -31.10 19.29
CA SER A 387 -19.32 -31.60 18.68
C SER A 387 -19.61 -32.74 17.68
N GLY A 388 -18.94 -32.73 16.54
CA GLY A 388 -19.10 -33.71 15.46
C GLY A 388 -20.28 -33.47 14.52
N MET A 389 -21.23 -32.55 14.84
CA MET A 389 -22.37 -32.25 13.96
C MET A 389 -21.92 -31.61 12.65
N THR A 390 -22.67 -31.93 11.60
CA THR A 390 -22.62 -31.20 10.31
C THR A 390 -23.78 -30.22 10.25
N VAL A 391 -23.47 -28.92 10.17
CA VAL A 391 -24.48 -27.85 10.12
C VAL A 391 -24.44 -27.17 8.74
N GLY A 392 -25.56 -27.18 8.04
CA GLY A 392 -25.75 -26.42 6.81
C GLY A 392 -26.28 -25.02 7.09
N ILE A 393 -25.82 -24.00 6.39
CA ILE A 393 -26.36 -22.64 6.48
C ILE A 393 -26.81 -22.19 5.10
N VAL A 394 -28.08 -21.83 4.98
CA VAL A 394 -28.72 -21.34 3.74
C VAL A 394 -29.38 -19.99 3.98
N GLY A 395 -29.66 -19.26 2.93
CA GLY A 395 -30.34 -17.96 2.97
C GLY A 395 -29.94 -17.06 1.80
N GLY A 396 -30.65 -15.97 1.62
CA GLY A 396 -30.41 -15.01 0.54
C GLY A 396 -29.02 -14.35 0.59
N THR A 397 -28.65 -13.67 -0.49
CA THR A 397 -27.45 -12.84 -0.52
C THR A 397 -27.62 -11.68 0.49
N GLY A 398 -26.60 -11.45 1.33
CA GLY A 398 -26.66 -10.40 2.37
C GLY A 398 -27.33 -10.84 3.68
N SER A 399 -27.74 -12.11 3.85
CA SER A 399 -28.34 -12.61 5.10
C SER A 399 -27.33 -12.82 6.26
N ALA A 400 -26.09 -12.37 6.12
CA ALA A 400 -25.01 -12.38 7.13
C ALA A 400 -24.43 -13.78 7.51
N LYS A 401 -24.57 -14.79 6.64
CA LYS A 401 -24.03 -16.15 6.84
C LYS A 401 -22.53 -16.16 7.12
N SER A 402 -21.75 -15.50 6.25
CA SER A 402 -20.29 -15.40 6.41
C SER A 402 -19.90 -14.67 7.70
N SER A 403 -20.65 -13.62 8.08
CA SER A 403 -20.40 -12.89 9.32
C SER A 403 -20.59 -13.79 10.56
N LEU A 404 -21.59 -14.68 10.56
CA LEU A 404 -21.82 -15.62 11.65
C LEU A 404 -20.62 -16.54 11.86
N VAL A 405 -20.13 -17.17 10.80
CA VAL A 405 -19.04 -18.16 10.91
C VAL A 405 -17.69 -17.53 11.17
N GLN A 406 -17.47 -16.27 10.77
CA GLN A 406 -16.23 -15.52 11.04
C GLN A 406 -16.03 -15.20 12.53
N LEU A 407 -17.07 -15.21 13.33
CA LEU A 407 -16.97 -15.04 14.78
C LEU A 407 -16.36 -16.27 15.47
N VAL A 408 -16.53 -17.48 14.94
CA VAL A 408 -16.08 -18.74 15.56
C VAL A 408 -14.54 -18.78 15.71
N PRO A 409 -13.71 -18.49 14.68
CA PRO A 409 -12.26 -18.36 14.83
C PRO A 409 -11.83 -17.00 15.41
N ARG A 410 -12.77 -16.23 15.97
CA ARG A 410 -12.54 -14.90 16.53
C ARG A 410 -11.78 -13.99 15.57
N LEU A 411 -12.26 -13.91 14.29
CA LEU A 411 -11.75 -12.90 13.34
C LEU A 411 -12.26 -11.50 13.70
N TYR A 412 -13.44 -11.45 14.34
CA TYR A 412 -14.06 -10.28 14.96
C TYR A 412 -14.58 -10.67 16.34
N ASP A 413 -14.66 -9.72 17.26
CA ASP A 413 -15.32 -9.92 18.55
C ASP A 413 -16.82 -9.58 18.45
N VAL A 414 -17.65 -10.25 19.23
CA VAL A 414 -19.09 -9.98 19.32
C VAL A 414 -19.34 -8.60 19.97
N SER A 415 -20.35 -7.87 19.49
CA SER A 415 -20.72 -6.58 20.08
C SER A 415 -21.47 -6.73 21.42
N SER A 416 -22.29 -7.79 21.54
CA SER A 416 -22.95 -8.18 22.79
C SER A 416 -23.27 -9.67 22.77
N GLY A 417 -23.58 -10.24 23.93
CA GLY A 417 -23.78 -11.67 24.12
C GLY A 417 -22.48 -12.43 24.34
N SER A 418 -22.53 -13.76 24.26
CA SER A 418 -21.38 -14.63 24.40
C SER A 418 -21.34 -15.70 23.32
N LEU A 419 -20.14 -15.98 22.78
CA LEU A 419 -19.88 -17.09 21.87
C LEU A 419 -18.91 -18.03 22.54
N LYS A 420 -19.33 -19.27 22.75
CA LYS A 420 -18.50 -20.30 23.37
C LYS A 420 -18.15 -21.38 22.36
N VAL A 421 -16.89 -21.83 22.40
CA VAL A 421 -16.37 -22.96 21.64
C VAL A 421 -15.77 -23.95 22.63
N GLY A 422 -16.13 -25.23 22.57
CA GLY A 422 -15.70 -26.21 23.57
C GLY A 422 -16.08 -25.83 25.00
N GLY A 423 -17.18 -25.07 25.17
CA GLY A 423 -17.67 -24.61 26.49
C GLY A 423 -17.01 -23.35 27.03
N VAL A 424 -15.97 -22.80 26.38
CA VAL A 424 -15.22 -21.60 26.80
C VAL A 424 -15.53 -20.45 25.87
N ASP A 425 -15.72 -19.23 26.39
CA ASP A 425 -15.91 -18.02 25.56
C ASP A 425 -14.70 -17.80 24.65
N VAL A 426 -14.93 -17.48 23.38
CA VAL A 426 -13.85 -17.26 22.41
C VAL A 426 -12.89 -16.14 22.81
N ARG A 427 -13.33 -15.21 23.67
CA ARG A 427 -12.52 -14.11 24.18
C ARG A 427 -11.51 -14.54 25.25
N ASP A 428 -11.74 -15.70 25.87
CA ASP A 428 -10.88 -16.23 26.93
C ASP A 428 -9.77 -17.15 26.37
N TYR A 429 -9.84 -17.52 25.10
CA TYR A 429 -8.81 -18.33 24.45
C TYR A 429 -7.56 -17.52 24.06
N ASP A 430 -6.43 -18.24 24.02
CA ASP A 430 -5.31 -17.84 23.19
C ASP A 430 -5.70 -17.89 21.72
N LEU A 431 -5.44 -16.81 20.97
CA LEU A 431 -5.88 -16.69 19.57
C LEU A 431 -5.24 -17.74 18.65
N GLU A 432 -3.98 -18.08 18.89
CA GLU A 432 -3.27 -19.09 18.12
C GLU A 432 -3.84 -20.47 18.42
N ALA A 433 -4.00 -20.80 19.70
CA ALA A 433 -4.58 -22.07 20.12
C ALA A 433 -6.04 -22.25 19.61
N LEU A 434 -6.88 -21.24 19.69
CA LEU A 434 -8.25 -21.27 19.13
C LEU A 434 -8.20 -21.50 17.61
N ARG A 435 -7.43 -20.69 16.90
CA ARG A 435 -7.35 -20.76 15.45
C ARG A 435 -6.70 -22.03 14.95
N ASP A 436 -5.85 -22.67 15.74
CA ASP A 436 -5.27 -23.98 15.39
C ASP A 436 -6.30 -25.10 15.42
N GLN A 437 -7.33 -24.99 16.24
CA GLN A 437 -8.42 -25.97 16.31
C GLN A 437 -9.59 -25.64 15.37
N VAL A 438 -9.62 -24.45 14.76
CA VAL A 438 -10.66 -24.03 13.82
C VAL A 438 -10.03 -23.79 12.45
N ALA A 439 -10.39 -24.57 11.45
CA ALA A 439 -10.01 -24.34 10.07
C ALA A 439 -11.15 -23.69 9.30
N MET A 440 -10.86 -22.67 8.52
CA MET A 440 -11.85 -21.96 7.71
C MET A 440 -11.38 -21.86 6.26
N VAL A 441 -12.22 -22.32 5.33
CA VAL A 441 -12.08 -22.07 3.90
C VAL A 441 -12.99 -20.90 3.54
N LEU A 442 -12.36 -19.76 3.19
CA LEU A 442 -13.07 -18.52 2.89
C LEU A 442 -13.73 -18.58 1.50
N GLN A 443 -14.78 -17.79 1.29
CA GLN A 443 -15.44 -17.65 0.00
C GLN A 443 -14.46 -17.26 -1.12
N LYS A 444 -13.53 -16.33 -0.84
CA LYS A 444 -12.45 -15.97 -1.77
C LYS A 444 -11.25 -16.86 -1.52
N ASN A 445 -11.14 -17.92 -2.30
CA ASN A 445 -10.04 -18.87 -2.21
C ASN A 445 -8.73 -18.27 -2.78
N VAL A 446 -7.68 -18.18 -1.96
CA VAL A 446 -6.38 -17.62 -2.33
C VAL A 446 -5.28 -18.65 -2.11
N LEU A 447 -4.47 -18.84 -3.15
CA LEU A 447 -3.21 -19.59 -3.08
C LEU A 447 -2.04 -18.63 -3.17
N PHE A 448 -0.96 -18.96 -2.46
CA PHE A 448 0.28 -18.18 -2.49
C PHE A 448 1.21 -18.68 -3.58
N SER A 449 2.13 -17.82 -4.02
CA SER A 449 3.21 -18.21 -4.92
C SER A 449 4.08 -19.27 -4.26
N GLY A 450 4.35 -20.37 -4.95
CA GLY A 450 5.09 -21.49 -4.42
C GLY A 450 4.55 -22.81 -4.97
N THR A 451 5.04 -23.94 -4.52
CA THR A 451 4.57 -25.25 -4.97
C THR A 451 3.19 -25.59 -4.37
N ILE A 452 2.50 -26.58 -4.96
CA ILE A 452 1.26 -27.11 -4.39
C ILE A 452 1.54 -27.65 -2.98
N ALA A 453 2.62 -28.41 -2.79
CA ALA A 453 3.01 -28.94 -1.48
C ALA A 453 3.23 -27.82 -0.44
N GLU A 454 3.95 -26.76 -0.80
CA GLU A 454 4.13 -25.58 0.08
C GLU A 454 2.81 -24.92 0.45
N ASN A 455 1.91 -24.78 -0.53
CA ASN A 455 0.56 -24.24 -0.27
C ASN A 455 -0.26 -25.11 0.69
N LEU A 456 -0.17 -26.44 0.60
CA LEU A 456 -0.86 -27.35 1.51
C LEU A 456 -0.24 -27.34 2.91
N ARG A 457 1.10 -27.22 3.03
CA ARG A 457 1.82 -27.13 4.32
C ARG A 457 1.46 -25.88 5.14
N TRP A 458 0.77 -24.89 4.58
CA TRP A 458 0.17 -23.83 5.40
C TRP A 458 -0.83 -24.37 6.43
N GLY A 459 -1.47 -25.51 6.17
CA GLY A 459 -2.31 -26.20 7.16
C GLY A 459 -1.51 -26.86 8.28
N ASN A 460 -0.37 -27.46 7.93
CA ASN A 460 0.58 -28.05 8.88
C ASN A 460 2.00 -28.02 8.28
N PRO A 461 2.90 -27.14 8.79
CA PRO A 461 4.26 -27.00 8.27
C PRO A 461 5.10 -28.28 8.34
N ASN A 462 4.78 -29.18 9.29
CA ASN A 462 5.50 -30.42 9.55
C ASN A 462 4.87 -31.65 8.86
N ALA A 463 3.85 -31.45 8.00
CA ALA A 463 3.16 -32.55 7.34
C ALA A 463 4.08 -33.30 6.39
N THR A 464 4.02 -34.63 6.48
CA THR A 464 4.69 -35.52 5.53
C THR A 464 4.03 -35.49 4.16
N ASP A 465 4.73 -35.94 3.13
CA ASP A 465 4.17 -35.99 1.76
C ASP A 465 2.97 -36.96 1.67
N GLU A 466 2.94 -37.99 2.52
CA GLU A 466 1.82 -38.93 2.63
C GLU A 466 0.58 -38.24 3.22
N GLU A 467 0.76 -37.43 4.28
CA GLU A 467 -0.36 -36.66 4.88
C GLU A 467 -0.88 -35.60 3.90
N ILE A 468 0.01 -34.92 3.16
CA ILE A 468 -0.37 -33.98 2.10
C ILE A 468 -1.22 -34.66 1.05
N ARG A 469 -0.77 -35.83 0.58
CA ARG A 469 -1.49 -36.60 -0.44
C ARG A 469 -2.83 -37.08 0.08
N HIS A 470 -2.90 -37.58 1.30
CA HIS A 470 -4.16 -38.01 1.93
C HIS A 470 -5.16 -36.87 2.04
N ALA A 471 -4.75 -35.69 2.54
CA ALA A 471 -5.61 -34.53 2.60
C ALA A 471 -6.10 -34.08 1.20
N ALA A 472 -5.23 -34.17 0.19
CA ALA A 472 -5.59 -33.87 -1.18
C ALA A 472 -6.59 -34.91 -1.76
N GLN A 473 -6.47 -36.19 -1.38
CA GLN A 473 -7.44 -37.24 -1.77
C GLN A 473 -8.81 -36.97 -1.16
N LEU A 474 -8.88 -36.62 0.14
CA LEU A 474 -10.13 -36.25 0.81
C LEU A 474 -10.83 -35.07 0.16
N ALA A 475 -10.05 -34.07 -0.27
CA ALA A 475 -10.55 -32.89 -0.99
C ALA A 475 -10.76 -33.12 -2.49
N GLN A 476 -10.62 -34.37 -3.00
CA GLN A 476 -10.69 -34.71 -4.41
C GLN A 476 -9.71 -33.90 -5.29
N ALA A 477 -8.54 -33.52 -4.73
CA ALA A 477 -7.53 -32.74 -5.40
C ALA A 477 -6.39 -33.62 -5.98
N ASP A 478 -6.08 -34.76 -5.38
CA ASP A 478 -4.96 -35.63 -5.80
C ASP A 478 -5.06 -36.02 -7.30
N GLY A 479 -6.25 -36.32 -7.79
CA GLY A 479 -6.46 -36.74 -9.19
C GLY A 479 -5.86 -35.74 -10.17
N PHE A 480 -6.29 -34.49 -10.14
CA PHE A 480 -5.77 -33.49 -11.08
C PHE A 480 -4.33 -33.05 -10.76
N VAL A 481 -3.89 -33.13 -9.47
CA VAL A 481 -2.49 -32.84 -9.12
C VAL A 481 -1.55 -33.86 -9.75
N GLN A 482 -1.93 -35.13 -9.81
CA GLN A 482 -1.13 -36.17 -10.46
C GLN A 482 -1.04 -36.01 -11.99
N GLU A 483 -1.96 -35.28 -12.62
CA GLU A 483 -1.96 -34.95 -14.05
C GLU A 483 -0.96 -33.84 -14.40
N PHE A 484 -0.54 -33.03 -13.44
CA PHE A 484 0.50 -32.03 -13.68
C PHE A 484 1.87 -32.69 -13.87
N PRO A 485 2.75 -32.15 -14.75
CA PRO A 485 4.09 -32.70 -14.99
C PRO A 485 4.91 -32.84 -13.70
N ASP A 486 4.87 -31.82 -12.84
CA ASP A 486 5.64 -31.76 -11.59
C ASP A 486 4.80 -32.14 -10.36
N LYS A 487 3.57 -32.62 -10.55
CA LYS A 487 2.66 -33.08 -9.49
C LYS A 487 2.56 -32.06 -8.34
N TYR A 488 2.91 -32.46 -7.11
CA TYR A 488 2.90 -31.60 -5.93
C TYR A 488 3.96 -30.51 -5.93
N ASP A 489 5.01 -30.65 -6.75
CA ASP A 489 6.04 -29.63 -6.96
C ASP A 489 5.66 -28.61 -8.03
N THR A 490 4.50 -28.75 -8.65
CA THR A 490 3.95 -27.79 -9.61
C THR A 490 3.84 -26.41 -8.95
N TYR A 491 4.44 -25.39 -9.59
CA TYR A 491 4.45 -24.02 -9.09
C TYR A 491 3.09 -23.34 -9.31
N ILE A 492 2.56 -22.76 -8.27
CA ILE A 492 1.35 -21.95 -8.26
C ILE A 492 1.75 -20.48 -8.35
N GLU A 493 1.18 -19.75 -9.30
CA GLU A 493 1.34 -18.30 -9.42
C GLU A 493 0.56 -17.55 -8.34
N GLN A 494 0.91 -16.27 -8.14
CA GLN A 494 0.26 -15.41 -7.15
C GLN A 494 -1.26 -15.39 -7.32
N GLY A 495 -1.98 -15.74 -6.27
CA GLY A 495 -3.45 -15.84 -6.28
C GLY A 495 -4.00 -17.09 -6.96
N GLY A 496 -3.15 -18.01 -7.43
CA GLY A 496 -3.56 -19.25 -8.11
C GLY A 496 -4.14 -18.98 -9.50
N THR A 497 -3.56 -18.05 -10.26
CA THR A 497 -4.07 -17.65 -11.59
C THR A 497 -3.89 -18.74 -12.63
N ASN A 498 -2.94 -19.66 -12.45
CA ASN A 498 -2.63 -20.78 -13.33
C ASN A 498 -3.41 -22.08 -13.00
N VAL A 499 -4.38 -22.03 -12.06
CA VAL A 499 -5.27 -23.16 -11.76
C VAL A 499 -6.73 -22.73 -11.88
N SER A 500 -7.62 -23.68 -12.22
CA SER A 500 -9.05 -23.40 -12.34
C SER A 500 -9.69 -23.05 -10.97
N GLY A 501 -10.86 -22.40 -10.99
CA GLY A 501 -11.59 -22.07 -9.77
C GLY A 501 -11.87 -23.30 -8.88
N GLY A 502 -12.35 -24.39 -9.46
CA GLY A 502 -12.63 -25.63 -8.73
C GLY A 502 -11.36 -26.34 -8.24
N GLN A 503 -10.26 -26.30 -8.99
CA GLN A 503 -8.95 -26.81 -8.52
C GLN A 503 -8.47 -26.00 -7.32
N ARG A 504 -8.54 -24.67 -7.39
CA ARG A 504 -8.17 -23.76 -6.29
C ARG A 504 -8.99 -24.02 -5.03
N GLN A 505 -10.32 -24.19 -5.16
CA GLN A 505 -11.19 -24.51 -4.03
C GLN A 505 -10.78 -25.83 -3.36
N ARG A 506 -10.56 -26.89 -4.15
CA ARG A 506 -10.15 -28.20 -3.63
C ARG A 506 -8.80 -28.15 -2.92
N LEU A 507 -7.84 -27.40 -3.44
CA LEU A 507 -6.55 -27.19 -2.76
C LEU A 507 -6.71 -26.43 -1.43
N CYS A 508 -7.59 -25.43 -1.36
CA CYS A 508 -7.89 -24.74 -0.11
C CYS A 508 -8.60 -25.64 0.91
N ILE A 509 -9.49 -26.53 0.46
CA ILE A 509 -10.10 -27.56 1.32
C ILE A 509 -9.03 -28.53 1.83
N ALA A 510 -8.14 -29.04 0.96
CA ALA A 510 -7.04 -29.91 1.37
C ALA A 510 -6.13 -29.27 2.42
N ARG A 511 -5.81 -27.97 2.24
CA ARG A 511 -5.06 -27.16 3.22
C ARG A 511 -5.75 -27.13 4.58
N ALA A 512 -7.07 -26.94 4.60
CA ALA A 512 -7.85 -26.89 5.83
C ALA A 512 -7.92 -28.27 6.53
N LEU A 513 -8.05 -29.35 5.77
CA LEU A 513 -8.07 -30.71 6.28
C LEU A 513 -6.73 -31.14 6.87
N LEU A 514 -5.61 -30.69 6.26
CA LEU A 514 -4.26 -31.02 6.73
C LEU A 514 -3.97 -30.48 8.14
N LYS A 515 -4.73 -29.47 8.56
CA LYS A 515 -4.68 -28.91 9.92
C LYS A 515 -5.26 -29.86 10.98
N LYS A 516 -6.09 -30.83 10.60
CA LYS A 516 -6.82 -31.77 11.48
C LYS A 516 -7.63 -31.03 12.56
N PRO A 517 -8.49 -30.07 12.18
CA PRO A 517 -9.18 -29.20 13.13
C PRO A 517 -10.31 -29.90 13.87
N LYS A 518 -10.70 -29.39 15.06
CA LYS A 518 -11.94 -29.78 15.75
C LYS A 518 -13.19 -29.16 15.10
N ILE A 519 -13.03 -28.01 14.44
CA ILE A 519 -14.11 -27.32 13.73
C ILE A 519 -13.63 -26.97 12.33
N LEU A 520 -14.37 -27.39 11.30
CA LEU A 520 -14.15 -27.07 9.89
C LEU A 520 -15.28 -26.19 9.35
N ILE A 521 -14.93 -25.00 8.88
CA ILE A 521 -15.87 -24.05 8.31
C ILE A 521 -15.62 -23.93 6.79
N LEU A 522 -16.67 -24.13 6.01
CA LEU A 522 -16.63 -24.02 4.56
C LEU A 522 -17.60 -22.90 4.13
N ASP A 523 -17.06 -21.72 3.81
CA ASP A 523 -17.85 -20.56 3.39
C ASP A 523 -17.93 -20.53 1.84
N ASP A 524 -19.02 -21.05 1.30
CA ASP A 524 -19.31 -21.17 -0.15
C ASP A 524 -18.15 -21.79 -0.95
N SER A 525 -17.44 -22.74 -0.31
CA SER A 525 -16.16 -23.26 -0.78
C SER A 525 -16.29 -24.38 -1.81
N THR A 526 -17.50 -24.78 -2.21
CA THR A 526 -17.75 -25.81 -3.23
C THR A 526 -18.56 -25.28 -4.42
N SER A 527 -18.81 -23.97 -4.49
CA SER A 527 -19.64 -23.36 -5.54
C SER A 527 -19.09 -23.50 -6.96
N ALA A 528 -17.75 -23.57 -7.12
CA ALA A 528 -17.08 -23.79 -8.39
C ALA A 528 -16.70 -25.28 -8.63
N VAL A 529 -17.13 -26.18 -7.74
CA VAL A 529 -16.94 -27.63 -7.87
C VAL A 529 -18.21 -28.26 -8.44
N ASP A 530 -18.07 -29.25 -9.31
CA ASP A 530 -19.19 -29.98 -9.86
C ASP A 530 -19.92 -30.82 -8.79
N THR A 531 -21.20 -31.07 -9.00
CA THR A 531 -22.06 -31.74 -8.00
C THR A 531 -21.57 -33.15 -7.61
N LYS A 532 -20.94 -33.88 -8.55
CA LYS A 532 -20.43 -35.23 -8.27
C LYS A 532 -19.21 -35.15 -7.33
N THR A 533 -18.27 -34.25 -7.61
CA THR A 533 -17.08 -34.03 -6.78
C THR A 533 -17.46 -33.47 -5.41
N ASP A 534 -18.44 -32.54 -5.32
CA ASP A 534 -18.96 -32.01 -4.05
C ASP A 534 -19.54 -33.13 -3.17
N LYS A 535 -20.31 -34.06 -3.77
CA LYS A 535 -20.83 -35.25 -3.06
C LYS A 535 -19.71 -36.13 -2.52
N LEU A 536 -18.66 -36.38 -3.31
CA LEU A 536 -17.49 -37.18 -2.87
C LEU A 536 -16.74 -36.52 -1.71
N ILE A 537 -16.55 -35.21 -1.77
CA ILE A 537 -15.91 -34.44 -0.67
C ILE A 537 -16.75 -34.57 0.62
N ARG A 538 -18.05 -34.42 0.55
CA ARG A 538 -18.97 -34.58 1.72
C ARG A 538 -18.94 -35.99 2.27
N SER A 539 -18.97 -37.00 1.40
CA SER A 539 -18.85 -38.40 1.80
C SER A 539 -17.54 -38.68 2.51
N ALA A 540 -16.40 -38.10 2.02
CA ALA A 540 -15.12 -38.19 2.68
C ALA A 540 -15.14 -37.53 4.08
N PHE A 541 -15.79 -36.38 4.24
CA PHE A 541 -15.96 -35.73 5.54
C PHE A 541 -16.75 -36.58 6.54
N HIS A 542 -17.80 -37.25 6.08
CA HIS A 542 -18.61 -38.12 6.95
C HIS A 542 -17.81 -39.33 7.44
N ASN A 543 -17.04 -39.96 6.55
CA ASN A 543 -16.32 -41.19 6.85
C ASN A 543 -14.99 -41.00 7.57
N GLU A 544 -14.22 -39.97 7.19
CA GLU A 544 -12.82 -39.80 7.63
C GLU A 544 -12.63 -38.80 8.77
N ILE A 545 -13.57 -37.86 8.94
CA ILE A 545 -13.50 -36.85 10.01
C ILE A 545 -14.84 -36.74 10.77
N PRO A 546 -15.41 -37.86 11.28
CA PRO A 546 -16.73 -37.85 11.95
C PRO A 546 -16.75 -36.95 13.19
N ASP A 547 -15.68 -36.91 13.96
CA ASP A 547 -15.58 -36.16 15.23
C ASP A 547 -15.39 -34.63 15.03
N THR A 548 -15.06 -34.20 13.81
CA THR A 548 -14.92 -32.79 13.49
C THR A 548 -16.30 -32.16 13.28
N THR A 549 -16.57 -31.03 13.94
CA THR A 549 -17.77 -30.21 13.69
C THR A 549 -17.62 -29.49 12.36
N LYS A 550 -18.60 -29.63 11.47
CA LYS A 550 -18.56 -29.04 10.13
C LYS A 550 -19.65 -27.99 9.97
N ILE A 551 -19.27 -26.78 9.56
CA ILE A 551 -20.22 -25.72 9.21
C ILE A 551 -20.07 -25.45 7.73
N ILE A 552 -21.13 -25.67 6.96
CA ILE A 552 -21.13 -25.54 5.50
C ILE A 552 -22.12 -24.45 5.09
N ILE A 553 -21.61 -23.32 4.65
CA ILE A 553 -22.42 -22.32 3.98
C ILE A 553 -22.50 -22.70 2.50
N ALA A 554 -23.70 -22.89 2.01
CA ALA A 554 -23.91 -23.23 0.61
C ALA A 554 -25.01 -22.36 -0.01
N GLN A 555 -24.83 -22.04 -1.29
CA GLN A 555 -25.83 -21.41 -2.11
C GLN A 555 -26.84 -22.46 -2.66
N ARG A 556 -26.39 -23.71 -2.79
CA ARG A 556 -27.22 -24.83 -3.27
C ARG A 556 -27.72 -25.64 -2.09
N VAL A 557 -29.04 -25.81 -1.98
CA VAL A 557 -29.67 -26.62 -0.92
C VAL A 557 -29.20 -28.07 -0.96
N VAL A 558 -28.95 -28.62 -2.15
CA VAL A 558 -28.42 -29.98 -2.35
C VAL A 558 -27.09 -30.22 -1.62
N SER A 559 -26.26 -29.17 -1.44
CA SER A 559 -25.01 -29.28 -0.74
C SER A 559 -25.13 -29.40 0.78
N VAL A 560 -26.30 -29.12 1.36
CA VAL A 560 -26.52 -29.13 2.82
C VAL A 560 -27.71 -30.04 3.23
N GLN A 561 -28.44 -30.64 2.28
CA GLN A 561 -29.62 -31.45 2.58
C GLN A 561 -29.36 -32.66 3.50
N GLU A 562 -28.13 -33.20 3.47
CA GLU A 562 -27.71 -34.34 4.30
C GLU A 562 -27.10 -33.89 5.65
N SER A 563 -27.15 -32.58 6.00
CA SER A 563 -26.63 -32.06 7.27
C SER A 563 -27.55 -32.47 8.44
N ASP A 564 -26.94 -32.67 9.62
CA ASP A 564 -27.68 -33.00 10.86
C ASP A 564 -28.62 -31.86 11.27
N MET A 565 -28.25 -30.62 10.92
CA MET A 565 -29.06 -29.43 11.15
C MET A 565 -28.82 -28.42 10.02
N ILE A 566 -29.88 -27.80 9.55
CA ILE A 566 -29.83 -26.72 8.57
C ILE A 566 -30.37 -25.45 9.24
N LEU A 567 -29.64 -24.35 9.09
CA LEU A 567 -30.03 -23.01 9.54
C LEU A 567 -30.48 -22.19 8.34
N VAL A 568 -31.69 -21.64 8.43
CA VAL A 568 -32.20 -20.68 7.44
C VAL A 568 -31.98 -19.27 8.00
N MET A 569 -31.15 -18.49 7.33
CA MET A 569 -30.85 -17.13 7.75
C MET A 569 -31.44 -16.09 6.83
N ASP A 570 -32.08 -15.08 7.41
CA ASP A 570 -32.47 -13.87 6.73
C ASP A 570 -32.20 -12.63 7.58
N SER A 571 -31.73 -11.55 6.93
CA SER A 571 -31.55 -10.22 7.54
C SER A 571 -30.82 -10.26 8.88
N GLY A 572 -29.80 -11.13 9.01
CA GLY A 572 -28.96 -11.25 10.22
C GLY A 572 -29.58 -12.03 11.37
N ARG A 573 -30.69 -12.74 11.16
CA ARG A 573 -31.37 -13.58 12.15
C ARG A 573 -31.51 -15.02 11.67
N ILE A 574 -31.62 -15.96 12.60
CA ILE A 574 -32.00 -17.36 12.31
C ILE A 574 -33.53 -17.43 12.27
N MET A 575 -34.08 -17.68 11.09
CA MET A 575 -35.52 -17.76 10.88
C MET A 575 -36.06 -19.14 11.25
N ALA A 576 -35.34 -20.20 10.89
CA ALA A 576 -35.69 -21.58 11.19
C ALA A 576 -34.45 -22.44 11.30
N SER A 577 -34.55 -23.54 12.06
CA SER A 577 -33.52 -24.57 12.15
C SER A 577 -34.14 -25.94 12.26
N GLY A 578 -33.57 -26.95 11.60
CA GLY A 578 -34.07 -28.32 11.61
C GLY A 578 -33.39 -29.16 10.54
N THR A 579 -33.86 -30.39 10.36
CA THR A 579 -33.45 -31.26 9.25
C THR A 579 -34.09 -30.81 7.93
N HIS A 580 -33.60 -31.36 6.81
CA HIS A 580 -34.16 -31.09 5.49
C HIS A 580 -35.67 -31.29 5.42
N ASP A 581 -36.15 -32.45 5.90
CA ASP A 581 -37.56 -32.82 5.84
C ASP A 581 -38.42 -31.95 6.77
N GLU A 582 -37.93 -31.63 7.97
CA GLU A 582 -38.62 -30.73 8.89
C GLU A 582 -38.77 -29.31 8.29
N LEU A 583 -37.72 -28.79 7.69
CA LEU A 583 -37.76 -27.45 7.08
C LEU A 583 -38.60 -27.38 5.81
N LEU A 584 -38.66 -28.44 5.02
CA LEU A 584 -39.59 -28.54 3.89
C LEU A 584 -41.05 -28.50 4.36
N ALA A 585 -41.35 -29.08 5.53
CA ALA A 585 -42.68 -29.09 6.09
C ALA A 585 -43.08 -27.78 6.78
N THR A 586 -42.12 -27.09 7.46
CA THR A 586 -42.40 -26.00 8.39
C THR A 586 -41.95 -24.60 7.93
N CYS A 587 -41.02 -24.51 6.97
CA CYS A 587 -40.44 -23.24 6.55
C CYS A 587 -40.71 -22.94 5.07
N ASP A 588 -41.59 -21.99 4.81
CA ASP A 588 -42.00 -21.63 3.43
C ASP A 588 -40.81 -21.02 2.64
N GLU A 589 -39.94 -20.29 3.30
CA GLU A 589 -38.75 -19.68 2.68
C GLU A 589 -37.77 -20.77 2.22
N TYR A 590 -37.48 -21.77 3.07
CA TYR A 590 -36.63 -22.89 2.70
C TYR A 590 -37.23 -23.71 1.53
N ARG A 591 -38.53 -23.95 1.57
CA ARG A 591 -39.25 -24.63 0.51
C ARG A 591 -39.17 -23.88 -0.81
N SER A 592 -39.37 -22.57 -0.79
CA SER A 592 -39.26 -21.70 -1.97
C SER A 592 -37.88 -21.74 -2.60
N ILE A 593 -36.79 -21.67 -1.77
CA ILE A 593 -35.41 -21.79 -2.24
C ILE A 593 -35.18 -23.17 -2.87
N TYR A 594 -35.62 -24.25 -2.23
CA TYR A 594 -35.44 -25.61 -2.71
C TYR A 594 -36.18 -25.84 -4.04
N GLU A 595 -37.47 -25.47 -4.13
CA GLU A 595 -38.28 -25.63 -5.34
C GLU A 595 -37.71 -24.81 -6.51
N SER A 596 -37.25 -23.59 -6.27
CA SER A 596 -36.64 -22.75 -7.32
C SER A 596 -35.38 -23.38 -7.91
N GLN A 597 -34.58 -24.08 -7.08
CA GLN A 597 -33.37 -24.75 -7.50
C GLN A 597 -33.66 -26.09 -8.20
N THR A 598 -34.67 -26.81 -7.75
CA THR A 598 -35.05 -28.12 -8.30
C THR A 598 -35.78 -27.97 -9.65
N LYS A 599 -36.67 -26.99 -9.79
CA LYS A 599 -37.33 -26.68 -11.08
C LYS A 599 -36.35 -26.29 -12.17
N ASN A 600 -35.28 -25.54 -11.82
CA ASN A 600 -34.24 -25.18 -12.78
C ASN A 600 -33.30 -26.35 -13.16
N GLN A 601 -33.29 -27.45 -12.41
CA GLN A 601 -32.53 -28.66 -12.74
C GLN A 601 -33.35 -29.64 -13.59
N ALA A 602 -34.68 -29.66 -13.46
CA ALA A 602 -35.56 -30.53 -14.24
C ALA A 602 -35.73 -30.09 -15.71
N GLN A 603 -35.68 -28.78 -15.98
CA GLN A 603 -35.77 -28.25 -17.35
C GLN A 603 -34.69 -28.72 -18.33
N PRO A 604 -33.39 -28.84 -17.99
CA PRO A 604 -32.40 -29.37 -18.92
C PRO A 604 -32.55 -30.87 -19.21
N GLU A 605 -33.01 -31.66 -18.24
CA GLU A 605 -33.24 -33.10 -18.45
C GLU A 605 -34.50 -33.38 -19.29
N GLU A 606 -35.55 -32.58 -19.11
CA GLU A 606 -36.74 -32.65 -19.97
C GLU A 606 -36.46 -32.17 -21.40
N LEU A 607 -35.64 -31.13 -21.58
CA LEU A 607 -35.19 -30.67 -22.88
C LEU A 607 -34.28 -31.69 -23.57
N ALA A 608 -33.33 -32.30 -22.83
CA ALA A 608 -32.49 -33.37 -23.36
C ALA A 608 -33.27 -34.64 -23.68
N ALA A 609 -34.28 -34.98 -22.88
CA ALA A 609 -35.19 -36.10 -23.17
C ALA A 609 -36.13 -35.80 -24.36
N ALA A 610 -36.57 -34.55 -24.51
CA ALA A 610 -37.34 -34.10 -25.65
C ALA A 610 -36.49 -34.03 -26.94
N GLU A 611 -35.23 -33.63 -26.88
CA GLU A 611 -34.30 -33.67 -28.01
C GLU A 611 -33.97 -35.11 -28.40
N GLN A 612 -33.74 -36.03 -27.46
CA GLN A 612 -33.56 -37.46 -27.74
C GLN A 612 -34.82 -38.13 -28.29
N ALA A 613 -36.00 -37.73 -27.82
CA ALA A 613 -37.28 -38.20 -28.38
C ALA A 613 -37.54 -37.63 -29.77
N ALA A 614 -37.11 -36.41 -30.06
CA ALA A 614 -37.20 -35.80 -31.39
C ALA A 614 -36.19 -36.44 -32.38
N GLU A 615 -34.97 -36.77 -31.94
CA GLU A 615 -33.99 -37.53 -32.77
C GLU A 615 -34.43 -38.97 -33.06
N SER A 616 -35.14 -39.63 -32.15
CA SER A 616 -35.67 -40.99 -32.36
C SER A 616 -36.91 -41.03 -33.25
N SER A 617 -37.59 -39.89 -33.47
CA SER A 617 -38.79 -39.75 -34.31
C SER A 617 -38.50 -39.42 -35.78
N THR A 618 -37.25 -39.13 -36.16
CA THR A 618 -36.86 -38.76 -37.53
C THR A 618 -36.00 -39.80 -38.23
N ALA A 619 -36.33 -41.08 -38.07
CA ALA A 619 -35.75 -42.17 -38.89
C ALA A 619 -36.72 -42.61 -39.98
N GLU A 620 -36.89 -41.83 -41.02
CA GLU A 620 -37.25 -42.27 -42.36
C GLU A 620 -36.52 -41.41 -43.40
N PRO A 621 -36.00 -42.00 -44.48
CA PRO A 621 -35.11 -41.33 -45.39
C PRO A 621 -35.86 -40.60 -46.49
N SER A 622 -35.76 -39.31 -46.65
CA SER A 622 -36.14 -38.60 -47.85
C SER A 622 -35.11 -37.59 -48.31
N GLU A 623 -34.62 -37.91 -49.50
CA GLU A 623 -34.10 -37.04 -50.56
C GLU A 623 -33.11 -35.91 -50.23
N THR A 624 -31.94 -36.13 -50.77
CA THR A 624 -30.84 -35.18 -50.91
C THR A 624 -31.28 -33.91 -51.65
N VAL A 625 -31.48 -32.80 -50.97
CA VAL A 625 -31.54 -31.48 -51.59
C VAL A 625 -30.18 -30.84 -51.46
N THR A 626 -29.46 -30.80 -52.59
CA THR A 626 -28.18 -30.09 -52.74
C THR A 626 -28.43 -28.57 -52.83
N VAL A 627 -28.22 -27.86 -51.76
CA VAL A 627 -28.21 -26.38 -51.79
C VAL A 627 -26.81 -25.91 -52.16
N THR A 628 -26.69 -25.43 -53.41
CA THR A 628 -25.48 -24.77 -53.91
C THR A 628 -25.47 -23.34 -53.39
N VAL A 629 -24.56 -23.04 -52.45
CA VAL A 629 -24.31 -21.68 -51.98
C VAL A 629 -23.27 -21.05 -52.95
N THR A 630 -23.74 -20.20 -53.83
CA THR A 630 -22.91 -19.33 -54.67
C THR A 630 -22.46 -18.13 -53.87
N MET A 631 -21.16 -18.05 -53.62
CA MET A 631 -20.51 -16.82 -53.13
C MET A 631 -20.34 -15.86 -54.33
N PRO A 632 -20.61 -14.57 -54.15
CA PRO A 632 -20.26 -13.60 -55.19
C PRO A 632 -18.75 -13.32 -55.12
N THR A 633 -18.11 -13.53 -56.29
CA THR A 633 -16.73 -13.15 -56.56
C THR A 633 -16.63 -11.62 -56.67
N ALA A 634 -15.71 -11.01 -55.95
CA ALA A 634 -15.34 -9.61 -56.09
C ALA A 634 -14.48 -9.46 -57.35
N ASP A 635 -14.95 -8.59 -58.25
CA ASP A 635 -14.25 -8.12 -59.45
C ASP A 635 -13.02 -7.28 -59.06
N THR A 636 -11.89 -7.68 -59.62
CA THR A 636 -10.67 -6.88 -59.70
C THR A 636 -10.64 -6.15 -61.06
N SER A 637 -10.61 -4.83 -61.07
CA SER A 637 -10.04 -4.04 -62.16
C SER A 637 -9.45 -2.76 -61.61
N ALA A 638 -8.16 -2.71 -61.52
CA ALA A 638 -7.15 -1.99 -62.32
C ALA A 638 -7.36 -0.48 -62.42
N ALA A 639 -6.41 0.28 -61.93
CA ALA A 639 -5.51 1.15 -62.68
C ALA A 639 -4.71 2.06 -61.73
N ASP A 640 -3.44 1.81 -61.78
CA ASP A 640 -2.30 2.71 -62.07
C ASP A 640 -2.41 4.21 -61.67
N ALA A 641 -1.43 4.65 -60.94
CA ALA A 641 -0.42 5.68 -61.21
C ALA A 641 -0.04 6.44 -59.92
N ASN A 642 1.07 6.46 -59.44
CA ASN A 642 2.28 7.11 -59.79
C ASN A 642 3.28 7.11 -58.63
N ALA A 643 4.46 6.78 -58.96
CA ALA A 643 5.67 6.90 -58.14
C ALA A 643 6.05 8.38 -57.95
N ALA A 644 6.74 8.64 -56.86
CA ALA A 644 7.98 9.41 -56.72
C ALA A 644 8.14 9.77 -55.23
N ASP A 645 9.15 9.20 -54.65
CA ASP A 645 10.48 9.78 -54.48
C ASP A 645 10.71 10.52 -53.15
N THR A 646 11.74 10.12 -52.57
CA THR A 646 12.85 10.71 -51.80
C THR A 646 12.77 10.56 -50.29
N LYS A 647 13.59 9.68 -49.75
CA LYS A 647 14.96 9.81 -49.19
C LYS A 647 15.17 10.84 -48.05
N GLU A 648 15.72 10.28 -47.01
CA GLU A 648 16.78 10.82 -46.13
C GLU A 648 16.45 11.87 -45.07
N GLY A 649 16.94 11.57 -43.92
CA GLY A 649 17.29 12.53 -42.87
C GLY A 649 17.47 11.95 -41.49
N GLU A 650 18.65 11.35 -41.24
CA GLU A 650 19.21 11.05 -39.92
C GLU A 650 19.34 12.29 -39.01
N ALA A 651 19.37 11.99 -37.71
CA ALA A 651 20.17 12.63 -36.67
C ALA A 651 19.72 13.99 -36.12
N ARG A 652 19.19 14.01 -34.91
CA ARG A 652 19.92 14.44 -33.68
C ARG A 652 19.07 14.23 -32.42
#